data_725f63784083709eb993868b0ad72709
#
_entry.id   725f63784083709eb993868b0ad72709
#
_cell.length_a   1.000
_cell.length_b   1.000
_cell.length_c   1.000
_cell.angle_alpha   90.00
_cell.angle_beta   90.00
_cell.angle_gamma   90.00
#
_symmetry.space_group_name_H-M   'P 1'
#
loop_
_entity.id
_entity.type
_entity.pdbx_description
1 polymer ?
#
loop_
_entity_poly.entity_id
_entity_poly.type
_entity_poly.pdbx_seq_one_letter_code
_entity_poly.pdbx_strand_id
1 'polypeptide(L)'
;MRFSPPCSTFIAVLLSLLCPNFSYSADPVASPSASPPASPPANPVDTAYLDAEHAYLKSDTQGALKALSAILARENDLQPRSRVRAHNLRGLIYFQMRNLQGSVQDFEAAVQVANRSLQDNDSLLHLTRYNLGNAFFQVNRAQDAFEVMATVNPEALDSDTRMRFHHLFGNVLTAREQPLEALTHYLEAANLAHDIAARDTFLQKALNSSKSLYLKNPKADLERISSLHFEPNSASGIAAKVLMAKGFMYSGNPLEAEKLLHEALASADANHPLRAKAQEMLNDLGKLSAVDPKTIGVLLPLSGKFGRFGRLCLNSINMAFGTFEEMPELAAGAGFRLAVRDSGDSPEVAQERFEELVKDEKSVAVIGPLLSKQFPAVAQRAQEYGVPLLSLSQRVEAGQMGSYIFPVALSPAQQIDMIVQQAVGVNHFQRFAILAPSDSFGDSYVNLFWDSVEKAGAEVVGIERYEPKSTDFRDEMKRLLGLDSAGARRLELEDLERRKSQFASTLKVKGKLRQRILRNFDPKAVVDFDAVFVPDDPATIGQIAPSFAVLDVENLPLLGINTWNTPEIVQRAGRYLQKSLFVDGFFAGSRNPRTEHFVQDYSKYFHAVPGTIEVQAYDAASILIEALGASALGGRSKLRDQLLTTTNFSGISGDYQFTENGVRRTAHLLTVKGNTISELTPEN
;
A
#
# COMPACT_ATOMS: atom_id res chain seq x y z
N MET A 1 -34.08 4.74 -20.12
CA MET A 1 -33.47 3.68 -20.94
C MET A 1 -32.79 2.71 -19.98
N ARG A 2 -33.17 1.44 -20.05
CA ARG A 2 -32.86 0.40 -19.06
C ARG A 2 -31.39 -0.04 -19.21
N PHE A 3 -30.60 0.02 -18.13
CA PHE A 3 -29.29 -0.62 -18.03
C PHE A 3 -29.49 -2.10 -17.67
N SER A 4 -28.96 -3.01 -18.51
CA SER A 4 -28.80 -4.43 -18.22
C SER A 4 -27.37 -4.68 -17.74
N PRO A 5 -27.12 -5.50 -16.70
CA PRO A 5 -25.77 -5.82 -16.26
C PRO A 5 -25.21 -7.03 -17.04
N PRO A 6 -23.92 -7.05 -17.38
CA PRO A 6 -23.27 -8.26 -17.88
C PRO A 6 -22.61 -8.98 -16.69
N CYS A 7 -23.27 -9.94 -16.11
CA CYS A 7 -22.69 -10.78 -15.06
C CYS A 7 -23.28 -12.20 -15.10
N SER A 8 -23.14 -12.91 -16.23
CA SER A 8 -23.59 -14.31 -16.32
C SER A 8 -22.54 -15.29 -16.86
N THR A 9 -21.40 -14.82 -17.36
CA THR A 9 -20.38 -15.70 -17.97
C THR A 9 -19.25 -16.11 -17.01
N PHE A 10 -19.06 -15.42 -15.88
CA PHE A 10 -18.04 -15.76 -14.89
C PHE A 10 -18.47 -16.85 -13.89
N ILE A 11 -19.78 -17.10 -13.77
CA ILE A 11 -20.32 -18.07 -12.80
C ILE A 11 -20.28 -19.51 -13.34
N ALA A 12 -20.31 -19.71 -14.66
CA ALA A 12 -20.32 -21.05 -15.27
C ALA A 12 -18.94 -21.74 -15.18
N VAL A 13 -17.83 -21.01 -15.25
CA VAL A 13 -16.48 -21.57 -15.15
C VAL A 13 -16.09 -21.92 -13.70
N LEU A 14 -16.65 -21.24 -12.70
CA LEU A 14 -16.44 -21.58 -11.29
C LEU A 14 -17.22 -22.82 -10.84
N LEU A 15 -18.33 -23.15 -11.49
CA LEU A 15 -19.15 -24.32 -11.17
C LEU A 15 -18.59 -25.63 -11.73
N SER A 16 -17.83 -25.59 -12.84
CA SER A 16 -17.18 -26.77 -13.40
C SER A 16 -15.89 -27.20 -12.66
N LEU A 17 -15.31 -26.29 -11.87
CA LEU A 17 -14.10 -26.57 -11.07
C LEU A 17 -14.40 -27.10 -9.65
N LEU A 18 -15.67 -27.25 -9.26
CA LEU A 18 -16.08 -27.64 -7.91
C LEU A 18 -16.73 -29.04 -7.84
N CYS A 19 -16.90 -29.75 -8.95
CA CYS A 19 -17.41 -31.13 -8.93
C CYS A 19 -16.27 -32.10 -9.21
N PRO A 20 -15.80 -32.89 -8.24
CA PRO A 20 -14.98 -34.03 -8.55
C PRO A 20 -15.85 -35.12 -9.18
N ASN A 21 -15.58 -35.46 -10.44
CA ASN A 21 -15.98 -36.75 -10.95
C ASN A 21 -15.17 -37.82 -10.20
N PHE A 22 -15.74 -38.40 -9.16
CA PHE A 22 -15.21 -39.62 -8.56
C PHE A 22 -15.43 -40.77 -9.53
N SER A 23 -14.50 -40.99 -10.47
CA SER A 23 -14.38 -42.25 -11.14
C SER A 23 -13.55 -43.19 -10.26
N TYR A 24 -14.21 -44.12 -9.59
CA TYR A 24 -13.55 -45.30 -9.07
C TYR A 24 -13.05 -46.10 -10.29
N SER A 25 -11.72 -46.14 -10.48
CA SER A 25 -11.12 -47.19 -11.31
C SER A 25 -11.27 -48.50 -10.58
N ALA A 26 -12.10 -49.37 -11.09
CA ALA A 26 -12.08 -50.78 -10.68
C ALA A 26 -10.77 -51.41 -11.16
N ASP A 27 -10.01 -51.99 -10.24
CA ASP A 27 -8.84 -52.81 -10.56
C ASP A 27 -9.24 -54.00 -11.43
N PRO A 28 -8.39 -54.44 -12.38
CA PRO A 28 -8.67 -55.59 -13.23
C PRO A 28 -8.73 -56.88 -12.39
N VAL A 29 -9.81 -57.61 -12.60
CA VAL A 29 -10.13 -58.89 -11.96
C VAL A 29 -9.01 -59.91 -12.23
N ALA A 30 -8.30 -60.29 -11.18
CA ALA A 30 -7.47 -61.50 -11.16
C ALA A 30 -8.34 -62.72 -10.84
N SER A 31 -8.14 -63.79 -11.60
CA SER A 31 -8.88 -65.07 -11.56
C SER A 31 -8.89 -65.75 -10.19
N PRO A 32 -9.89 -66.57 -9.86
CA PRO A 32 -10.20 -67.00 -8.50
C PRO A 32 -9.33 -68.18 -8.09
N SER A 33 -8.64 -68.07 -7.00
CA SER A 33 -8.23 -69.23 -6.18
C SER A 33 -8.28 -68.83 -4.69
N ALA A 34 -9.05 -69.63 -3.94
CA ALA A 34 -9.30 -69.59 -2.51
C ALA A 34 -10.33 -68.52 -2.02
N SER A 35 -11.43 -69.04 -1.49
CA SER A 35 -12.46 -68.25 -0.77
C SER A 35 -11.83 -67.49 0.39
N PRO A 36 -12.01 -66.16 0.42
CA PRO A 36 -11.64 -65.39 1.62
C PRO A 36 -12.57 -65.69 2.77
N PRO A 37 -12.14 -65.58 4.02
CA PRO A 37 -13.06 -65.70 5.17
C PRO A 37 -14.14 -64.63 5.07
N ALA A 38 -15.37 -65.04 5.46
CA ALA A 38 -16.54 -64.18 5.41
C ALA A 38 -16.27 -62.83 6.09
N SER A 39 -16.39 -61.76 5.32
CA SER A 39 -16.31 -60.38 5.88
C SER A 39 -17.33 -60.23 7.00
N PRO A 40 -17.01 -59.59 8.14
CA PRO A 40 -18.01 -59.33 9.19
C PRO A 40 -19.19 -58.59 8.55
N PRO A 41 -20.44 -58.84 9.03
CA PRO A 41 -21.62 -58.22 8.49
C PRO A 41 -21.45 -56.71 8.51
N ALA A 42 -21.71 -56.04 7.35
CA ALA A 42 -21.61 -54.61 7.24
C ALA A 42 -22.51 -53.94 8.28
N ASN A 43 -21.99 -53.03 9.08
CA ASN A 43 -22.78 -52.28 10.04
C ASN A 43 -23.91 -51.58 9.29
N PRO A 44 -25.20 -51.74 9.72
CA PRO A 44 -26.32 -51.10 9.03
C PRO A 44 -26.19 -49.60 8.83
N VAL A 45 -25.41 -48.92 9.66
CA VAL A 45 -25.20 -47.49 9.58
C VAL A 45 -24.14 -47.13 8.51
N ASP A 46 -23.13 -48.01 8.27
CA ASP A 46 -22.19 -47.86 7.17
C ASP A 46 -22.87 -48.10 5.82
N THR A 47 -23.86 -49.01 5.76
CA THR A 47 -24.69 -49.20 4.56
C THR A 47 -25.54 -47.95 4.26
N ALA A 48 -26.12 -47.33 5.29
CA ALA A 48 -26.88 -46.09 5.12
C ALA A 48 -26.03 -44.90 4.62
N TYR A 49 -24.76 -44.87 4.98
CA TYR A 49 -23.81 -43.87 4.42
C TYR A 49 -23.63 -44.10 2.90
N LEU A 50 -23.45 -45.35 2.46
CA LEU A 50 -23.31 -45.67 1.03
C LEU A 50 -24.56 -45.30 0.24
N ASP A 51 -25.76 -45.50 0.82
CA ASP A 51 -27.02 -45.09 0.20
C ASP A 51 -27.11 -43.57 0.03
N ALA A 52 -26.64 -42.80 1.05
CA ALA A 52 -26.58 -41.34 0.96
C ALA A 52 -25.56 -40.86 -0.09
N GLU A 53 -24.42 -41.51 -0.20
CA GLU A 53 -23.41 -41.24 -1.24
C GLU A 53 -23.96 -41.55 -2.63
N HIS A 54 -24.64 -42.69 -2.82
CA HIS A 54 -25.32 -43.02 -4.06
C HIS A 54 -26.40 -42.01 -4.44
N ALA A 55 -27.19 -41.53 -3.48
CA ALA A 55 -28.18 -40.47 -3.73
C ALA A 55 -27.51 -39.20 -4.23
N TYR A 56 -26.44 -38.79 -3.60
CA TYR A 56 -25.63 -37.62 -4.01
C TYR A 56 -25.07 -37.78 -5.43
N LEU A 57 -24.49 -38.94 -5.78
CA LEU A 57 -23.97 -39.24 -7.10
C LEU A 57 -25.03 -39.23 -8.18
N LYS A 58 -26.28 -39.56 -7.83
CA LYS A 58 -27.45 -39.46 -8.71
C LYS A 58 -28.08 -38.05 -8.75
N SER A 59 -27.42 -37.06 -8.18
CA SER A 59 -27.89 -35.67 -8.06
C SER A 59 -29.14 -35.49 -7.20
N ASP A 60 -29.52 -36.49 -6.38
CA ASP A 60 -30.54 -36.34 -5.33
C ASP A 60 -29.91 -35.71 -4.07
N THR A 61 -29.59 -34.43 -4.16
CA THR A 61 -28.95 -33.68 -3.10
C THR A 61 -29.80 -33.59 -1.83
N GLN A 62 -31.12 -33.48 -1.96
CA GLN A 62 -32.06 -33.41 -0.83
C GLN A 62 -32.20 -34.76 -0.13
N GLY A 63 -32.32 -35.86 -0.87
CA GLY A 63 -32.32 -37.22 -0.35
C GLY A 63 -31.02 -37.52 0.42
N ALA A 64 -29.88 -37.20 -0.18
CA ALA A 64 -28.58 -37.37 0.43
C ALA A 64 -28.46 -36.56 1.73
N LEU A 65 -28.87 -35.28 1.75
CA LEU A 65 -28.82 -34.43 2.93
C LEU A 65 -29.69 -34.96 4.08
N LYS A 66 -30.92 -35.44 3.75
CA LYS A 66 -31.84 -36.04 4.72
C LYS A 66 -31.23 -37.31 5.33
N ALA A 67 -30.67 -38.19 4.48
CA ALA A 67 -30.04 -39.44 4.92
C ALA A 67 -28.84 -39.18 5.81
N LEU A 68 -27.93 -38.27 5.42
CA LEU A 68 -26.75 -37.90 6.17
C LEU A 68 -27.11 -37.27 7.52
N SER A 69 -28.15 -36.44 7.56
CA SER A 69 -28.61 -35.83 8.81
C SER A 69 -29.15 -36.86 9.78
N ALA A 70 -29.89 -37.89 9.30
CA ALA A 70 -30.38 -39.00 10.10
C ALA A 70 -29.23 -39.88 10.62
N ILE A 71 -28.23 -40.16 9.80
CA ILE A 71 -27.01 -40.92 10.19
C ILE A 71 -26.22 -40.16 11.26
N LEU A 72 -25.96 -38.89 11.06
CA LEU A 72 -25.18 -38.06 11.95
C LEU A 72 -25.92 -37.72 13.28
N ALA A 73 -27.25 -37.85 13.32
CA ALA A 73 -27.98 -37.84 14.60
C ALA A 73 -27.59 -39.00 15.50
N ARG A 74 -26.99 -40.07 14.96
CA ARG A 74 -26.50 -41.28 15.66
C ARG A 74 -25.01 -41.49 15.41
N GLU A 75 -24.23 -40.44 15.35
CA GLU A 75 -22.83 -40.45 14.94
C GLU A 75 -21.92 -41.36 15.78
N ASN A 76 -22.28 -41.57 17.05
CA ASN A 76 -21.55 -42.48 17.95
C ASN A 76 -21.62 -43.96 17.54
N ASP A 77 -22.61 -44.32 16.73
CA ASP A 77 -22.77 -45.69 16.22
C ASP A 77 -21.91 -45.93 14.97
N LEU A 78 -21.33 -44.85 14.39
CA LEU A 78 -20.47 -44.90 13.19
C LEU A 78 -19.02 -45.24 13.54
N GLN A 79 -18.38 -46.02 12.68
CA GLN A 79 -16.93 -46.12 12.65
C GLN A 79 -16.32 -44.73 12.46
N PRO A 80 -15.18 -44.40 13.10
CA PRO A 80 -14.57 -43.06 12.96
C PRO A 80 -14.39 -42.60 11.51
N ARG A 81 -13.93 -43.49 10.63
CA ARG A 81 -13.73 -43.19 9.22
C ARG A 81 -15.04 -42.86 8.48
N SER A 82 -16.12 -43.64 8.77
CA SER A 82 -17.46 -43.39 8.22
C SER A 82 -18.03 -42.07 8.73
N ARG A 83 -17.78 -41.72 10.00
CA ARG A 83 -18.19 -40.44 10.59
C ARG A 83 -17.51 -39.27 9.88
N VAL A 84 -16.20 -39.34 9.64
CA VAL A 84 -15.44 -38.33 8.88
C VAL A 84 -16.05 -38.16 7.48
N ARG A 85 -16.30 -39.28 6.78
CA ARG A 85 -16.89 -39.24 5.44
C ARG A 85 -18.29 -38.62 5.43
N ALA A 86 -19.14 -38.96 6.41
CA ALA A 86 -20.51 -38.44 6.49
C ALA A 86 -20.54 -36.92 6.74
N HIS A 87 -19.76 -36.41 7.68
CA HIS A 87 -19.61 -34.98 7.88
C HIS A 87 -19.00 -34.29 6.67
N ASN A 88 -17.97 -34.87 6.06
CA ASN A 88 -17.33 -34.27 4.90
C ASN A 88 -18.30 -34.19 3.71
N LEU A 89 -19.09 -35.23 3.44
CA LEU A 89 -20.08 -35.22 2.37
C LEU A 89 -21.21 -34.22 2.63
N ARG A 90 -21.75 -34.16 3.86
CA ARG A 90 -22.76 -33.17 4.21
C ARG A 90 -22.22 -31.74 4.13
N GLY A 91 -20.99 -31.51 4.57
CA GLY A 91 -20.28 -30.25 4.41
C GLY A 91 -20.14 -29.83 2.94
N LEU A 92 -19.81 -30.76 2.03
CA LEU A 92 -19.76 -30.51 0.59
C LEU A 92 -21.15 -30.14 0.02
N ILE A 93 -22.20 -30.84 0.44
CA ILE A 93 -23.57 -30.53 0.03
C ILE A 93 -23.96 -29.11 0.50
N TYR A 94 -23.70 -28.75 1.74
CA TYR A 94 -23.94 -27.40 2.23
C TYR A 94 -23.12 -26.34 1.48
N PHE A 95 -21.89 -26.65 1.15
CA PHE A 95 -21.04 -25.77 0.35
C PHE A 95 -21.64 -25.50 -1.04
N GLN A 96 -22.11 -26.54 -1.73
CA GLN A 96 -22.78 -26.42 -3.03
C GLN A 96 -24.10 -25.62 -2.94
N MET A 97 -24.85 -25.80 -1.83
CA MET A 97 -26.07 -25.06 -1.56
C MET A 97 -25.82 -23.61 -1.08
N ARG A 98 -24.61 -23.16 -1.02
CA ARG A 98 -24.20 -21.85 -0.48
C ARG A 98 -24.51 -21.64 1.01
N ASN A 99 -24.81 -22.71 1.75
CA ASN A 99 -24.85 -22.67 3.21
C ASN A 99 -23.43 -22.81 3.76
N LEU A 100 -22.65 -21.74 3.62
CA LEU A 100 -21.22 -21.77 3.98
C LEU A 100 -21.01 -21.98 5.49
N GLN A 101 -21.91 -21.48 6.33
CA GLN A 101 -21.81 -21.68 7.78
C GLN A 101 -22.01 -23.14 8.20
N GLY A 102 -23.03 -23.80 7.64
CA GLY A 102 -23.25 -25.24 7.85
C GLY A 102 -22.11 -26.09 7.31
N SER A 103 -21.52 -25.67 6.17
CA SER A 103 -20.35 -26.32 5.58
C SER A 103 -19.14 -26.26 6.51
N VAL A 104 -18.84 -25.09 7.07
CA VAL A 104 -17.74 -24.91 8.04
C VAL A 104 -17.94 -25.82 9.25
N GLN A 105 -19.15 -25.83 9.85
CA GLN A 105 -19.45 -26.65 11.04
C GLN A 105 -19.22 -28.15 10.76
N ASP A 106 -19.67 -28.65 9.63
CA ASP A 106 -19.48 -30.07 9.28
C ASP A 106 -18.02 -30.40 8.99
N PHE A 107 -17.28 -29.54 8.29
CA PHE A 107 -15.88 -29.78 8.04
C PHE A 107 -15.06 -29.66 9.34
N GLU A 108 -15.38 -28.76 10.26
CA GLU A 108 -14.74 -28.69 11.58
C GLU A 108 -14.98 -30.00 12.37
N ALA A 109 -16.22 -30.50 12.40
CA ALA A 109 -16.54 -31.79 13.04
C ALA A 109 -15.77 -32.96 12.38
N ALA A 110 -15.71 -32.99 11.05
CA ALA A 110 -14.95 -34.00 10.31
C ALA A 110 -13.45 -33.94 10.66
N VAL A 111 -12.83 -32.77 10.68
CA VAL A 111 -11.40 -32.59 11.01
C VAL A 111 -11.13 -33.00 12.46
N GLN A 112 -12.01 -32.68 13.42
CA GLN A 112 -11.86 -33.09 14.82
C GLN A 112 -11.84 -34.62 14.98
N VAL A 113 -12.75 -35.32 14.31
CA VAL A 113 -12.79 -36.80 14.33
C VAL A 113 -11.57 -37.38 13.62
N ALA A 114 -11.20 -36.83 12.44
CA ALA A 114 -10.08 -37.30 11.65
C ALA A 114 -8.75 -37.16 12.42
N ASN A 115 -8.48 -36.04 13.05
CA ASN A 115 -7.27 -35.79 13.83
C ASN A 115 -7.10 -36.76 15.03
N ARG A 116 -8.20 -37.32 15.55
CA ARG A 116 -8.17 -38.27 16.69
C ARG A 116 -8.06 -39.71 16.27
N SER A 117 -8.44 -40.04 15.04
CA SER A 117 -8.74 -41.42 14.67
C SER A 117 -8.07 -41.91 13.40
N LEU A 118 -7.53 -41.02 12.56
CA LEU A 118 -6.83 -41.36 11.33
C LEU A 118 -5.32 -41.17 11.51
N GLN A 119 -4.55 -41.89 10.68
CA GLN A 119 -3.09 -41.73 10.65
C GLN A 119 -2.72 -40.40 9.95
N ASP A 120 -1.55 -39.86 10.30
CA ASP A 120 -1.08 -38.56 9.79
C ASP A 120 -0.91 -38.52 8.25
N ASN A 121 -0.72 -39.65 7.59
CA ASN A 121 -0.60 -39.73 6.13
C ASN A 121 -1.91 -40.20 5.43
N ASP A 122 -3.02 -40.28 6.16
CA ASP A 122 -4.31 -40.71 5.57
C ASP A 122 -4.86 -39.64 4.62
N SER A 123 -5.10 -40.02 3.37
CA SER A 123 -5.61 -39.12 2.34
C SER A 123 -6.95 -38.44 2.73
N LEU A 124 -7.82 -39.15 3.47
CA LEU A 124 -9.09 -38.59 3.93
C LEU A 124 -8.89 -37.48 4.95
N LEU A 125 -7.89 -37.58 5.83
CA LEU A 125 -7.53 -36.49 6.76
C LEU A 125 -7.12 -35.22 6.00
N HIS A 126 -6.24 -35.35 5.01
CA HIS A 126 -5.77 -34.21 4.25
C HIS A 126 -6.82 -33.62 3.33
N LEU A 127 -7.68 -34.47 2.72
CA LEU A 127 -8.84 -34.01 1.94
C LEU A 127 -9.82 -33.20 2.83
N THR A 128 -10.08 -33.68 4.03
CA THR A 128 -11.01 -32.98 4.95
C THR A 128 -10.44 -31.64 5.42
N ARG A 129 -9.14 -31.58 5.72
CA ARG A 129 -8.44 -30.31 6.03
C ARG A 129 -8.48 -29.34 4.85
N TYR A 130 -8.27 -29.82 3.63
CA TYR A 130 -8.40 -29.00 2.43
C TYR A 130 -9.81 -28.43 2.27
N ASN A 131 -10.85 -29.24 2.46
CA ASN A 131 -12.24 -28.81 2.36
C ASN A 131 -12.59 -27.76 3.43
N LEU A 132 -12.11 -27.93 4.68
CA LEU A 132 -12.27 -26.95 5.76
C LEU A 132 -11.56 -25.63 5.41
N GLY A 133 -10.33 -25.69 4.94
CA GLY A 133 -9.58 -24.52 4.49
C GLY A 133 -10.29 -23.75 3.37
N ASN A 134 -10.88 -24.48 2.41
CA ASN A 134 -11.69 -23.86 1.35
C ASN A 134 -12.93 -23.16 1.93
N ALA A 135 -13.64 -23.82 2.82
CA ALA A 135 -14.84 -23.23 3.46
C ALA A 135 -14.48 -21.97 4.27
N PHE A 136 -13.40 -21.96 5.04
CA PHE A 136 -12.93 -20.78 5.75
C PHE A 136 -12.57 -19.63 4.79
N PHE A 137 -11.88 -19.93 3.69
CA PHE A 137 -11.53 -18.91 2.70
C PHE A 137 -12.76 -18.27 2.07
N GLN A 138 -13.80 -19.07 1.76
CA GLN A 138 -15.07 -18.57 1.19
C GLN A 138 -15.87 -17.68 2.15
N VAL A 139 -15.68 -17.81 3.46
CA VAL A 139 -16.29 -16.94 4.48
C VAL A 139 -15.34 -15.81 4.92
N ASN A 140 -14.31 -15.50 4.14
CA ASN A 140 -13.30 -14.45 4.38
C ASN A 140 -12.47 -14.65 5.67
N ARG A 141 -12.30 -15.88 6.15
CA ARG A 141 -11.46 -16.26 7.29
C ARG A 141 -10.10 -16.76 6.79
N ALA A 142 -9.33 -15.89 6.16
CA ALA A 142 -8.06 -16.27 5.52
C ALA A 142 -7.01 -16.79 6.52
N GLN A 143 -7.01 -16.30 7.76
CA GLN A 143 -6.11 -16.77 8.81
C GLN A 143 -6.41 -18.23 9.19
N ASP A 144 -7.68 -18.55 9.46
CA ASP A 144 -8.08 -19.93 9.80
C ASP A 144 -7.87 -20.89 8.63
N ALA A 145 -8.12 -20.42 7.41
CA ALA A 145 -7.83 -21.18 6.19
C ALA A 145 -6.33 -21.53 6.10
N PHE A 146 -5.46 -20.56 6.37
CA PHE A 146 -4.01 -20.78 6.39
C PHE A 146 -3.60 -21.81 7.44
N GLU A 147 -4.07 -21.66 8.68
CA GLU A 147 -3.70 -22.55 9.79
C GLU A 147 -4.05 -24.01 9.51
N VAL A 148 -5.23 -24.25 8.95
CA VAL A 148 -5.65 -25.61 8.59
C VAL A 148 -4.89 -26.11 7.35
N MET A 149 -4.78 -25.30 6.29
CA MET A 149 -4.15 -25.72 5.04
C MET A 149 -2.65 -25.96 5.18
N ALA A 150 -1.96 -25.24 6.06
CA ALA A 150 -0.55 -25.46 6.38
C ALA A 150 -0.28 -26.85 6.98
N THR A 151 -1.29 -27.54 7.49
CA THR A 151 -1.18 -28.90 8.02
C THR A 151 -1.50 -30.01 6.97
N VAL A 152 -1.85 -29.61 5.76
CA VAL A 152 -2.13 -30.57 4.66
C VAL A 152 -0.84 -31.08 4.07
N ASN A 153 -0.70 -32.39 3.94
CA ASN A 153 0.35 -33.00 3.10
C ASN A 153 -0.21 -33.14 1.68
N PRO A 154 0.28 -32.35 0.70
CA PRO A 154 -0.25 -32.41 -0.67
C PRO A 154 -0.02 -33.77 -1.36
N GLU A 155 1.04 -34.48 -1.01
CA GLU A 155 1.38 -35.78 -1.60
C GLU A 155 0.39 -36.88 -1.20
N ALA A 156 -0.36 -36.69 -0.13
CA ALA A 156 -1.43 -37.62 0.27
C ALA A 156 -2.74 -37.41 -0.50
N LEU A 157 -2.84 -36.36 -1.33
CA LEU A 157 -3.98 -36.05 -2.15
C LEU A 157 -3.83 -36.63 -3.58
N ASP A 158 -4.94 -36.94 -4.24
CA ASP A 158 -4.93 -37.25 -5.66
C ASP A 158 -4.47 -36.03 -6.51
N SER A 159 -4.05 -36.27 -7.74
CA SER A 159 -3.44 -35.25 -8.60
C SER A 159 -4.35 -34.01 -8.79
N ASP A 160 -5.66 -34.22 -9.02
CA ASP A 160 -6.61 -33.13 -9.24
C ASP A 160 -6.87 -32.34 -7.97
N THR A 161 -7.03 -33.01 -6.85
CA THR A 161 -7.22 -32.37 -5.54
C THR A 161 -5.95 -31.64 -5.10
N ARG A 162 -4.76 -32.19 -5.36
CA ARG A 162 -3.47 -31.57 -5.10
C ARG A 162 -3.29 -30.29 -5.91
N MET A 163 -3.63 -30.31 -7.20
CA MET A 163 -3.63 -29.11 -8.05
C MET A 163 -4.55 -28.01 -7.48
N ARG A 164 -5.77 -28.39 -7.08
CA ARG A 164 -6.75 -27.46 -6.48
C ARG A 164 -6.27 -26.94 -5.11
N PHE A 165 -5.64 -27.78 -4.32
CA PHE A 165 -5.03 -27.39 -3.05
C PHE A 165 -3.98 -26.30 -3.28
N HIS A 166 -3.01 -26.52 -4.17
CA HIS A 166 -1.98 -25.55 -4.47
C HIS A 166 -2.56 -24.24 -4.98
N HIS A 167 -3.54 -24.28 -5.87
CA HIS A 167 -4.24 -23.07 -6.36
C HIS A 167 -4.92 -22.32 -5.21
N LEU A 168 -5.70 -23.01 -4.37
CA LEU A 168 -6.42 -22.39 -3.25
C LEU A 168 -5.44 -21.85 -2.21
N PHE A 169 -4.42 -22.59 -1.86
CA PHE A 169 -3.44 -22.16 -0.86
C PHE A 169 -2.65 -20.93 -1.36
N GLY A 170 -2.35 -20.87 -2.65
CA GLY A 170 -1.83 -19.66 -3.29
C GLY A 170 -2.77 -18.45 -3.13
N ASN A 171 -4.09 -18.64 -3.27
CA ASN A 171 -5.06 -17.56 -3.03
C ASN A 171 -5.09 -17.12 -1.55
N VAL A 172 -5.04 -18.08 -0.61
CA VAL A 172 -4.96 -17.79 0.83
C VAL A 172 -3.71 -17.00 1.18
N LEU A 173 -2.55 -17.41 0.65
CA LEU A 173 -1.27 -16.73 0.86
C LEU A 173 -1.26 -15.33 0.23
N THR A 174 -1.91 -15.16 -0.93
CA THR A 174 -2.08 -13.83 -1.55
C THR A 174 -2.91 -12.90 -0.66
N ALA A 175 -4.01 -13.42 -0.07
CA ALA A 175 -4.84 -12.64 0.85
C ALA A 175 -4.11 -12.29 2.17
N ARG A 176 -3.03 -13.00 2.49
CA ARG A 176 -2.15 -12.75 3.63
C ARG A 176 -0.90 -11.93 3.29
N GLU A 177 -0.83 -11.39 2.08
CA GLU A 177 0.32 -10.61 1.61
C GLU A 177 1.66 -11.37 1.65
N GLN A 178 1.62 -12.68 1.37
CA GLN A 178 2.78 -13.57 1.27
C GLN A 178 3.04 -13.94 -0.20
N PRO A 179 3.57 -13.03 -1.03
CA PRO A 179 3.58 -13.19 -2.48
C PRO A 179 4.54 -14.26 -3.00
N LEU A 180 5.64 -14.53 -2.31
CA LEU A 180 6.59 -15.53 -2.75
C LEU A 180 6.08 -16.97 -2.52
N GLU A 181 5.51 -17.20 -1.34
CA GLU A 181 4.89 -18.47 -1.00
C GLU A 181 3.67 -18.71 -1.90
N ALA A 182 2.86 -17.68 -2.16
CA ALA A 182 1.74 -17.76 -3.11
C ALA A 182 2.21 -18.14 -4.51
N LEU A 183 3.28 -17.50 -5.00
CA LEU A 183 3.90 -17.79 -6.30
C LEU A 183 4.31 -19.24 -6.41
N THR A 184 5.00 -19.80 -5.41
CA THR A 184 5.42 -21.21 -5.38
C THR A 184 4.22 -22.13 -5.56
N HIS A 185 3.15 -21.92 -4.82
CA HIS A 185 1.94 -22.73 -4.92
C HIS A 185 1.23 -22.58 -6.26
N TYR A 186 1.20 -21.40 -6.87
CA TYR A 186 0.63 -21.24 -8.22
C TYR A 186 1.47 -21.97 -9.29
N LEU A 187 2.81 -21.97 -9.15
CA LEU A 187 3.68 -22.72 -10.05
C LEU A 187 3.47 -24.23 -9.91
N GLU A 188 3.31 -24.74 -8.68
CA GLU A 188 2.98 -26.15 -8.46
C GLU A 188 1.61 -26.52 -9.04
N ALA A 189 0.61 -25.66 -8.87
CA ALA A 189 -0.70 -25.88 -9.51
C ALA A 189 -0.59 -25.90 -11.05
N ALA A 190 0.26 -25.05 -11.63
CA ALA A 190 0.48 -25.02 -13.07
C ALA A 190 1.18 -26.29 -13.59
N ASN A 191 2.11 -26.86 -12.82
CA ASN A 191 2.76 -28.14 -13.16
C ASN A 191 1.78 -29.32 -13.18
N LEU A 192 0.82 -29.33 -12.25
CA LEU A 192 -0.18 -30.39 -12.12
C LEU A 192 -1.35 -30.22 -13.08
N ALA A 193 -1.49 -29.06 -13.73
CA ALA A 193 -2.63 -28.77 -14.60
C ALA A 193 -2.55 -29.53 -15.94
N HIS A 194 -3.53 -30.37 -16.21
CA HIS A 194 -3.68 -31.06 -17.49
C HIS A 194 -4.31 -30.19 -18.58
N ASP A 195 -5.20 -29.26 -18.18
CA ASP A 195 -5.84 -28.30 -19.06
C ASP A 195 -4.99 -27.05 -19.27
N ILE A 196 -4.83 -26.64 -20.54
CA ILE A 196 -4.02 -25.47 -20.92
C ILE A 196 -4.59 -24.19 -20.31
N ALA A 197 -5.90 -24.00 -20.33
CA ALA A 197 -6.52 -22.76 -19.82
C ALA A 197 -6.37 -22.65 -18.28
N ALA A 198 -6.48 -23.75 -17.56
CA ALA A 198 -6.20 -23.79 -16.12
C ALA A 198 -4.73 -23.47 -15.82
N ARG A 199 -3.81 -24.09 -16.55
CA ARG A 199 -2.35 -23.82 -16.45
C ARG A 199 -2.04 -22.35 -16.69
N ASP A 200 -2.59 -21.76 -17.74
CA ASP A 200 -2.42 -20.35 -18.09
C ASP A 200 -2.92 -19.45 -16.94
N THR A 201 -4.08 -19.77 -16.37
CA THR A 201 -4.63 -19.05 -15.23
C THR A 201 -3.68 -19.07 -14.03
N PHE A 202 -3.11 -20.22 -13.71
CA PHE A 202 -2.17 -20.35 -12.58
C PHE A 202 -0.87 -19.61 -12.84
N LEU A 203 -0.31 -19.69 -14.04
CA LEU A 203 0.88 -18.92 -14.43
C LEU A 203 0.65 -17.41 -14.39
N GLN A 204 -0.53 -16.94 -14.80
CA GLN A 204 -0.88 -15.52 -14.68
C GLN A 204 -0.99 -15.08 -13.21
N LYS A 205 -1.54 -15.93 -12.33
CA LYS A 205 -1.55 -15.66 -10.89
C LYS A 205 -0.15 -15.61 -10.31
N ALA A 206 0.75 -16.52 -10.69
CA ALA A 206 2.14 -16.48 -10.30
C ALA A 206 2.83 -15.19 -10.74
N LEU A 207 2.65 -14.76 -12.00
CA LEU A 207 3.17 -13.48 -12.50
C LEU A 207 2.60 -12.29 -11.73
N ASN A 208 1.31 -12.31 -11.38
CA ASN A 208 0.69 -11.24 -10.59
C ASN A 208 1.27 -11.17 -9.18
N SER A 209 1.47 -12.32 -8.52
CA SER A 209 2.13 -12.38 -7.21
C SER A 209 3.56 -11.85 -7.27
N SER A 210 4.26 -12.01 -8.40
CA SER A 210 5.62 -11.50 -8.58
C SER A 210 5.71 -9.97 -8.70
N LYS A 211 4.60 -9.23 -8.85
CA LYS A 211 4.63 -7.77 -9.01
C LYS A 211 5.22 -7.04 -7.80
N SER A 212 4.98 -7.56 -6.60
CA SER A 212 5.50 -7.01 -5.34
C SER A 212 6.88 -7.55 -4.96
N LEU A 213 7.35 -8.61 -5.65
CA LEU A 213 8.71 -9.13 -5.48
C LEU A 213 9.71 -8.16 -6.12
N TYR A 214 10.93 -8.21 -5.66
CA TYR A 214 12.06 -7.39 -6.13
C TYR A 214 11.97 -5.89 -5.81
N LEU A 215 10.89 -5.41 -5.18
CA LEU A 215 10.76 -3.99 -4.83
C LEU A 215 11.62 -3.61 -3.61
N LYS A 216 11.66 -4.49 -2.60
CA LYS A 216 12.36 -4.21 -1.33
C LYS A 216 13.77 -4.79 -1.29
N ASN A 217 13.91 -6.04 -1.70
CA ASN A 217 15.20 -6.76 -1.67
C ASN A 217 15.36 -7.70 -2.87
N PRO A 218 15.67 -7.16 -4.07
CA PRO A 218 15.72 -7.95 -5.29
C PRO A 218 16.73 -9.11 -5.24
N LYS A 219 17.84 -8.98 -4.50
CA LYS A 219 18.84 -10.06 -4.37
C LYS A 219 18.29 -11.23 -3.55
N ALA A 220 17.72 -10.94 -2.37
CA ALA A 220 17.18 -12.01 -1.52
C ALA A 220 16.00 -12.73 -2.19
N ASP A 221 15.11 -11.99 -2.87
CA ASP A 221 13.98 -12.59 -3.58
C ASP A 221 14.46 -13.41 -4.78
N LEU A 222 15.50 -12.96 -5.50
CA LEU A 222 16.12 -13.71 -6.59
C LEU A 222 16.75 -15.01 -6.08
N GLU A 223 17.49 -14.97 -4.96
CA GLU A 223 18.07 -16.16 -4.31
C GLU A 223 16.99 -17.15 -3.90
N ARG A 224 15.89 -16.67 -3.31
CA ARG A 224 14.75 -17.52 -2.91
C ARG A 224 14.07 -18.16 -4.11
N ILE A 225 13.84 -17.43 -5.21
CA ILE A 225 13.26 -18.00 -6.44
C ILE A 225 14.23 -18.99 -7.09
N SER A 226 15.52 -18.71 -7.12
CA SER A 226 16.52 -19.61 -7.69
C SER A 226 16.69 -20.91 -6.89
N SER A 227 16.34 -20.91 -5.61
CA SER A 227 16.33 -22.11 -4.76
C SER A 227 15.13 -23.04 -5.00
N LEU A 228 14.09 -22.56 -5.71
CA LEU A 228 12.95 -23.39 -6.09
C LEU A 228 13.37 -24.38 -7.19
N HIS A 229 13.10 -25.65 -6.97
CA HIS A 229 13.46 -26.71 -7.91
C HIS A 229 12.29 -27.07 -8.81
N PHE A 230 12.37 -26.65 -10.07
CA PHE A 230 11.44 -27.04 -11.12
C PHE A 230 12.18 -27.74 -12.25
N GLU A 231 11.53 -28.70 -12.87
CA GLU A 231 12.05 -29.31 -14.09
C GLU A 231 12.29 -28.23 -15.15
N PRO A 232 13.49 -28.05 -15.70
CA PRO A 232 13.89 -26.89 -16.51
C PRO A 232 12.98 -26.57 -17.72
N ASN A 233 12.37 -27.64 -18.29
CA ASN A 233 11.51 -27.55 -19.48
C ASN A 233 10.01 -27.67 -19.14
N SER A 234 9.66 -27.78 -17.85
CA SER A 234 8.26 -27.74 -17.42
C SER A 234 7.69 -26.31 -17.54
N ALA A 235 6.37 -26.20 -17.55
CA ALA A 235 5.71 -24.88 -17.59
C ALA A 235 6.18 -23.97 -16.44
N SER A 236 6.37 -24.53 -15.25
CA SER A 236 6.86 -23.79 -14.08
C SER A 236 8.35 -23.50 -14.14
N GLY A 237 9.17 -24.40 -14.73
CA GLY A 237 10.60 -24.15 -14.95
C GLY A 237 10.83 -22.99 -15.93
N ILE A 238 10.04 -22.94 -17.02
CA ILE A 238 10.05 -21.81 -17.95
C ILE A 238 9.58 -20.51 -17.25
N ALA A 239 8.51 -20.59 -16.44
CA ALA A 239 8.04 -19.46 -15.66
C ALA A 239 9.09 -18.97 -14.65
N ALA A 240 9.75 -19.88 -13.94
CA ALA A 240 10.84 -19.55 -13.02
C ALA A 240 11.96 -18.78 -13.73
N LYS A 241 12.39 -19.22 -14.94
CA LYS A 241 13.39 -18.49 -15.73
C LYS A 241 12.95 -17.06 -16.07
N VAL A 242 11.70 -16.87 -16.47
CA VAL A 242 11.13 -15.52 -16.76
C VAL A 242 11.11 -14.66 -15.51
N LEU A 243 10.73 -15.22 -14.36
CA LEU A 243 10.72 -14.52 -13.08
C LEU A 243 12.13 -14.17 -12.59
N MET A 244 13.08 -15.10 -12.73
CA MET A 244 14.50 -14.84 -12.42
C MET A 244 15.07 -13.75 -13.34
N ALA A 245 14.75 -13.78 -14.65
CA ALA A 245 15.15 -12.71 -15.56
C ALA A 245 14.63 -11.34 -15.11
N LYS A 246 13.39 -11.27 -14.64
CA LYS A 246 12.84 -10.05 -14.04
C LYS A 246 13.66 -9.65 -12.80
N GLY A 247 14.00 -10.57 -11.91
CA GLY A 247 14.83 -10.30 -10.74
C GLY A 247 16.21 -9.76 -11.10
N PHE A 248 16.85 -10.31 -12.15
CA PHE A 248 18.11 -9.79 -12.64
C PHE A 248 17.99 -8.39 -13.24
N MET A 249 16.87 -8.06 -13.91
CA MET A 249 16.60 -6.68 -14.36
C MET A 249 16.55 -5.73 -13.16
N TYR A 250 15.78 -6.07 -12.11
CA TYR A 250 15.70 -5.27 -10.89
C TYR A 250 17.03 -5.13 -10.14
N SER A 251 17.92 -6.12 -10.27
CA SER A 251 19.26 -6.10 -9.67
C SER A 251 20.30 -5.38 -10.54
N GLY A 252 19.88 -4.82 -11.70
CA GLY A 252 20.78 -4.11 -12.62
C GLY A 252 21.73 -5.04 -13.39
N ASN A 253 21.35 -6.29 -13.61
CA ASN A 253 22.12 -7.28 -14.34
C ASN A 253 21.39 -7.76 -15.62
N PRO A 254 21.30 -6.90 -16.66
CA PRO A 254 20.51 -7.19 -17.86
C PRO A 254 21.08 -8.34 -18.69
N LEU A 255 22.38 -8.63 -18.63
CA LEU A 255 23.01 -9.73 -19.40
C LEU A 255 22.51 -11.09 -18.93
N GLU A 256 22.43 -11.33 -17.62
CA GLU A 256 21.87 -12.57 -17.09
C GLU A 256 20.36 -12.68 -17.34
N ALA A 257 19.64 -11.56 -17.29
CA ALA A 257 18.23 -11.52 -17.68
C ALA A 257 18.03 -11.93 -19.14
N GLU A 258 18.82 -11.39 -20.08
CA GLU A 258 18.79 -11.73 -21.50
C GLU A 258 19.04 -13.22 -21.74
N LYS A 259 20.07 -13.78 -21.10
CA LYS A 259 20.41 -15.21 -21.19
C LYS A 259 19.24 -16.09 -20.74
N LEU A 260 18.66 -15.83 -19.57
CA LEU A 260 17.52 -16.61 -19.04
C LEU A 260 16.27 -16.50 -19.95
N LEU A 261 16.02 -15.33 -20.53
CA LEU A 261 14.90 -15.15 -21.46
C LEU A 261 15.12 -15.95 -22.75
N HIS A 262 16.35 -16.00 -23.30
CA HIS A 262 16.67 -16.85 -24.43
C HIS A 262 16.49 -18.34 -24.10
N GLU A 263 16.93 -18.79 -22.92
CA GLU A 263 16.73 -20.16 -22.45
C GLU A 263 15.23 -20.48 -22.27
N ALA A 264 14.46 -19.56 -21.70
CA ALA A 264 13.01 -19.72 -21.55
C ALA A 264 12.32 -19.85 -22.92
N LEU A 265 12.66 -19.01 -23.89
CA LEU A 265 12.11 -19.06 -25.24
C LEU A 265 12.52 -20.31 -26.01
N ALA A 266 13.73 -20.82 -25.80
CA ALA A 266 14.20 -22.09 -26.42
C ALA A 266 13.44 -23.30 -25.86
N SER A 267 13.07 -23.26 -24.58
CA SER A 267 12.32 -24.34 -23.92
C SER A 267 10.80 -24.25 -24.12
N ALA A 268 10.26 -23.04 -24.39
CA ALA A 268 8.84 -22.79 -24.54
C ALA A 268 8.33 -23.24 -25.90
N ASP A 269 7.29 -24.08 -25.95
CA ASP A 269 6.60 -24.35 -27.19
C ASP A 269 5.86 -23.11 -27.73
N ALA A 270 5.32 -23.20 -28.94
CA ALA A 270 4.67 -22.06 -29.61
C ALA A 270 3.44 -21.54 -28.85
N ASN A 271 2.79 -22.40 -28.10
CA ASN A 271 1.56 -22.10 -27.34
C ASN A 271 1.81 -21.83 -25.86
N HIS A 272 3.08 -21.80 -25.42
CA HIS A 272 3.37 -21.52 -24.00
C HIS A 272 2.93 -20.08 -23.63
N PRO A 273 2.13 -19.90 -22.57
CA PRO A 273 1.52 -18.59 -22.24
C PRO A 273 2.53 -17.49 -21.93
N LEU A 274 3.71 -17.85 -21.43
CA LEU A 274 4.76 -16.88 -21.11
C LEU A 274 5.72 -16.59 -22.27
N ARG A 275 5.55 -17.25 -23.42
CA ARG A 275 6.42 -17.01 -24.60
C ARG A 275 6.34 -15.57 -25.08
N ALA A 276 5.11 -15.05 -25.22
CA ALA A 276 4.91 -13.65 -25.61
C ALA A 276 5.53 -12.68 -24.59
N LYS A 277 5.38 -12.97 -23.30
CA LYS A 277 5.97 -12.14 -22.23
C LYS A 277 7.49 -12.17 -22.21
N ALA A 278 8.10 -13.33 -22.39
CA ALA A 278 9.55 -13.47 -22.49
C ALA A 278 10.10 -12.71 -23.72
N GLN A 279 9.41 -12.78 -24.86
CA GLN A 279 9.77 -12.04 -26.06
C GLN A 279 9.62 -10.52 -25.90
N GLU A 280 8.55 -10.07 -25.25
CA GLU A 280 8.35 -8.66 -24.89
C GLU A 280 9.52 -8.15 -24.03
N MET A 281 9.87 -8.90 -22.97
CA MET A 281 10.99 -8.53 -22.10
C MET A 281 12.33 -8.47 -22.84
N LEU A 282 12.61 -9.40 -23.77
CA LEU A 282 13.80 -9.33 -24.60
C LEU A 282 13.82 -8.11 -25.52
N ASN A 283 12.70 -7.80 -26.15
CA ASN A 283 12.57 -6.61 -27.00
C ASN A 283 12.78 -5.33 -26.16
N ASP A 284 12.25 -5.30 -24.94
CA ASP A 284 12.46 -4.20 -24.00
C ASP A 284 13.92 -4.06 -23.61
N LEU A 285 14.61 -5.16 -23.26
CA LEU A 285 16.04 -5.14 -22.95
C LEU A 285 16.86 -4.56 -24.10
N GLY A 286 16.56 -4.94 -25.34
CA GLY A 286 17.23 -4.39 -26.53
C GLY A 286 17.03 -2.88 -26.67
N LYS A 287 15.82 -2.36 -26.39
CA LYS A 287 15.54 -0.92 -26.39
C LYS A 287 16.17 -0.20 -25.20
N LEU A 288 16.19 -0.83 -24.03
CA LEU A 288 16.74 -0.26 -22.79
C LEU A 288 18.26 -0.14 -22.81
N SER A 289 18.95 -0.96 -23.59
CA SER A 289 20.41 -0.90 -23.76
C SER A 289 20.88 0.34 -24.55
N ALA A 290 20.02 0.90 -25.39
CA ALA A 290 20.29 2.11 -26.13
C ALA A 290 19.97 3.34 -25.27
N VAL A 291 20.97 3.90 -24.58
CA VAL A 291 20.85 5.08 -23.74
C VAL A 291 21.53 6.27 -24.37
N ASP A 292 20.82 7.40 -24.43
CA ASP A 292 21.45 8.70 -24.77
C ASP A 292 21.78 9.42 -23.43
N PRO A 293 23.08 9.54 -23.07
CA PRO A 293 23.47 10.12 -21.80
C PRO A 293 23.18 11.62 -21.69
N LYS A 294 22.79 12.27 -22.78
CA LYS A 294 22.41 13.68 -22.81
C LYS A 294 20.92 13.93 -22.84
N THR A 295 20.09 12.88 -22.95
CA THR A 295 18.64 13.02 -22.94
C THR A 295 18.07 12.74 -21.55
N ILE A 296 17.34 13.70 -20.99
CA ILE A 296 16.63 13.61 -19.71
C ILE A 296 15.14 13.64 -19.99
N GLY A 297 14.44 12.63 -19.46
CA GLY A 297 12.98 12.57 -19.51
C GLY A 297 12.35 13.49 -18.46
N VAL A 298 11.24 14.12 -18.80
CA VAL A 298 10.43 14.93 -17.90
C VAL A 298 8.98 14.44 -17.99
N LEU A 299 8.46 13.92 -16.87
CA LEU A 299 7.12 13.32 -16.77
C LEU A 299 6.27 14.12 -15.80
N LEU A 300 5.43 15.01 -16.30
CA LEU A 300 4.64 15.94 -15.50
C LEU A 300 3.18 16.01 -15.99
N PRO A 301 2.20 16.29 -15.12
CA PRO A 301 0.83 16.53 -15.54
C PRO A 301 0.76 17.91 -16.21
N LEU A 302 0.73 17.95 -17.55
CA LEU A 302 0.67 19.20 -18.31
C LEU A 302 -0.74 19.58 -18.76
N SER A 303 -1.68 18.65 -18.65
CA SER A 303 -3.11 18.81 -18.94
C SER A 303 -3.99 18.58 -17.71
N GLY A 304 -5.30 18.73 -17.86
CA GLY A 304 -6.28 18.48 -16.80
C GLY A 304 -6.19 19.44 -15.61
N LYS A 305 -6.75 19.03 -14.48
CA LYS A 305 -6.84 19.88 -13.26
C LYS A 305 -5.49 20.22 -12.62
N PHE A 306 -4.48 19.39 -12.84
CA PHE A 306 -3.13 19.56 -12.31
C PHE A 306 -2.16 20.21 -13.29
N GLY A 307 -2.58 20.51 -14.53
CA GLY A 307 -1.72 21.04 -15.58
C GLY A 307 -1.01 22.35 -15.22
N ARG A 308 -1.63 23.19 -14.37
CA ARG A 308 -0.98 24.40 -13.85
C ARG A 308 0.28 24.05 -13.04
N PHE A 309 0.20 23.10 -12.15
CA PHE A 309 1.33 22.70 -11.29
C PHE A 309 2.45 22.03 -12.09
N GLY A 310 2.08 21.17 -13.05
CA GLY A 310 3.07 20.56 -13.95
C GLY A 310 3.84 21.60 -14.77
N ARG A 311 3.16 22.65 -15.27
CA ARG A 311 3.82 23.76 -15.98
C ARG A 311 4.76 24.57 -15.09
N LEU A 312 4.40 24.84 -13.83
CA LEU A 312 5.29 25.50 -12.87
C LEU A 312 6.57 24.67 -12.64
N CYS A 313 6.45 23.35 -12.46
CA CYS A 313 7.60 22.46 -12.37
C CYS A 313 8.44 22.48 -13.65
N LEU A 314 7.80 22.42 -14.83
CA LEU A 314 8.51 22.44 -16.11
C LEU A 314 9.29 23.73 -16.30
N ASN A 315 8.74 24.89 -15.93
CA ASN A 315 9.44 26.16 -15.99
C ASN A 315 10.72 26.12 -15.13
N SER A 316 10.65 25.59 -13.92
CA SER A 316 11.80 25.48 -13.04
C SER A 316 12.85 24.50 -13.55
N ILE A 317 12.44 23.38 -14.14
CA ILE A 317 13.35 22.44 -14.82
C ILE A 317 14.07 23.12 -15.99
N ASN A 318 13.32 23.83 -16.85
CA ASN A 318 13.89 24.59 -17.96
C ASN A 318 14.87 25.66 -17.47
N MET A 319 14.57 26.34 -16.37
CA MET A 319 15.46 27.32 -15.75
C MET A 319 16.79 26.68 -15.30
N ALA A 320 16.75 25.50 -14.65
CA ALA A 320 17.95 24.78 -14.23
C ALA A 320 18.81 24.32 -15.41
N PHE A 321 18.19 23.89 -16.51
CA PHE A 321 18.91 23.47 -17.73
C PHE A 321 19.32 24.63 -18.65
N GLY A 322 18.92 25.88 -18.34
CA GLY A 322 19.21 27.04 -19.18
C GLY A 322 18.60 26.93 -20.59
N THR A 323 17.44 26.28 -20.70
CA THR A 323 16.78 26.04 -22.00
C THR A 323 15.90 27.20 -22.46
N PHE A 324 15.84 28.31 -21.72
CA PHE A 324 15.22 29.55 -22.15
C PHE A 324 16.21 30.36 -23.00
N GLU A 325 15.84 30.73 -24.22
CA GLU A 325 16.65 31.58 -25.12
C GLU A 325 17.03 32.94 -24.48
N GLU A 326 16.27 33.36 -23.48
CA GLU A 326 16.45 34.62 -22.74
C GLU A 326 17.41 34.53 -21.55
N MET A 327 18.00 33.35 -21.27
CA MET A 327 18.86 33.10 -20.10
C MET A 327 20.25 32.52 -20.45
N PRO A 328 21.04 33.14 -21.27
CA PRO A 328 22.37 32.59 -21.66
C PRO A 328 23.35 32.50 -20.46
N GLU A 329 23.08 33.22 -19.36
CA GLU A 329 23.96 33.26 -18.19
C GLU A 329 23.71 32.09 -17.22
N LEU A 330 22.56 31.38 -17.34
CA LEU A 330 22.16 30.25 -16.47
C LEU A 330 22.46 28.88 -17.09
N ALA A 331 23.20 28.80 -18.17
CA ALA A 331 23.43 27.59 -18.95
C ALA A 331 24.30 26.51 -18.24
N ALA A 332 24.03 26.20 -17.00
CA ALA A 332 24.65 25.06 -16.31
C ALA A 332 24.34 23.70 -16.95
N GLY A 333 23.21 23.60 -17.66
CA GLY A 333 22.77 22.43 -18.39
C GLY A 333 23.06 22.40 -19.88
N ALA A 334 23.92 23.29 -20.40
CA ALA A 334 24.23 23.39 -21.83
C ALA A 334 24.69 22.04 -22.39
N GLY A 335 23.90 21.53 -23.34
CA GLY A 335 24.20 20.28 -24.05
C GLY A 335 23.31 19.10 -23.64
N PHE A 336 22.35 19.24 -22.72
CA PHE A 336 21.32 18.26 -22.46
C PHE A 336 20.05 18.54 -23.27
N ARG A 337 19.35 17.46 -23.64
CA ARG A 337 18.04 17.49 -24.28
C ARG A 337 16.96 17.07 -23.29
N LEU A 338 15.93 17.87 -23.17
CA LEU A 338 14.76 17.52 -22.39
C LEU A 338 13.69 16.88 -23.28
N ALA A 339 13.33 15.62 -22.97
CA ALA A 339 12.22 14.93 -23.60
C ALA A 339 11.01 15.02 -22.63
N VAL A 340 10.00 15.81 -23.00
CA VAL A 340 8.85 16.10 -22.11
C VAL A 340 7.65 15.26 -22.52
N ARG A 341 6.97 14.67 -21.55
CA ARG A 341 5.71 13.95 -21.73
C ARG A 341 4.68 14.38 -20.68
N ASP A 342 3.44 14.51 -21.15
CA ASP A 342 2.30 14.76 -20.27
C ASP A 342 1.89 13.47 -19.57
N SER A 343 2.02 13.41 -18.25
CA SER A 343 1.63 12.25 -17.46
C SER A 343 0.10 12.07 -17.31
N GLY A 344 -0.68 13.06 -17.77
CA GLY A 344 -2.13 13.05 -17.58
C GLY A 344 -2.55 12.93 -16.12
N ASP A 345 -3.74 12.35 -15.90
CA ASP A 345 -4.32 12.20 -14.56
C ASP A 345 -4.33 10.75 -14.05
N SER A 346 -4.03 9.73 -14.88
CA SER A 346 -4.10 8.32 -14.47
C SER A 346 -2.71 7.68 -14.31
N PRO A 347 -2.58 6.65 -13.45
CA PRO A 347 -1.35 5.87 -13.31
C PRO A 347 -0.94 5.16 -14.60
N GLU A 348 -1.90 4.65 -15.38
CA GLU A 348 -1.68 3.88 -16.61
C GLU A 348 -1.06 4.77 -17.70
N VAL A 349 -1.61 5.99 -17.89
CA VAL A 349 -1.07 6.97 -18.84
C VAL A 349 0.33 7.40 -18.42
N ALA A 350 0.54 7.67 -17.13
CA ALA A 350 1.85 8.06 -16.64
C ALA A 350 2.90 6.96 -16.87
N GLN A 351 2.53 5.69 -16.67
CA GLN A 351 3.40 4.55 -16.95
C GLN A 351 3.73 4.45 -18.45
N GLU A 352 2.74 4.56 -19.34
CA GLU A 352 2.93 4.51 -20.78
C GLU A 352 3.88 5.63 -21.23
N ARG A 353 3.67 6.86 -20.79
CA ARG A 353 4.52 8.01 -21.12
C ARG A 353 5.94 7.89 -20.56
N PHE A 354 6.08 7.28 -19.38
CA PHE A 354 7.40 6.93 -18.86
C PHE A 354 8.12 5.92 -19.77
N GLU A 355 7.42 4.90 -20.24
CA GLU A 355 8.00 3.91 -21.16
C GLU A 355 8.44 4.53 -22.48
N GLU A 356 7.68 5.47 -23.07
CA GLU A 356 8.09 6.25 -24.22
C GLU A 356 9.39 7.03 -23.96
N LEU A 357 9.49 7.72 -22.82
CA LEU A 357 10.70 8.47 -22.44
C LEU A 357 11.94 7.57 -22.39
N VAL A 358 11.76 6.34 -21.93
CA VAL A 358 12.87 5.41 -21.69
C VAL A 358 13.23 4.61 -22.92
N LYS A 359 12.26 4.11 -23.69
CA LYS A 359 12.46 3.21 -24.85
C LYS A 359 12.65 3.97 -26.16
N ASP A 360 11.90 5.05 -26.37
CA ASP A 360 11.91 5.77 -27.64
C ASP A 360 12.84 6.98 -27.58
N GLU A 361 12.76 7.77 -26.51
CA GLU A 361 13.64 8.92 -26.30
C GLU A 361 15.01 8.55 -25.71
N LYS A 362 15.18 7.31 -25.23
CA LYS A 362 16.42 6.75 -24.67
C LYS A 362 16.97 7.52 -23.47
N SER A 363 16.10 8.12 -22.68
CA SER A 363 16.48 8.95 -21.54
C SER A 363 17.38 8.23 -20.54
N VAL A 364 18.42 8.93 -20.07
CA VAL A 364 19.35 8.42 -19.04
C VAL A 364 18.74 8.45 -17.64
N ALA A 365 17.85 9.41 -17.38
CA ALA A 365 17.08 9.58 -16.15
C ALA A 365 15.73 10.23 -16.44
N VAL A 366 14.81 10.18 -15.49
CA VAL A 366 13.50 10.84 -15.60
C VAL A 366 13.23 11.67 -14.34
N ILE A 367 12.79 12.92 -14.52
CA ILE A 367 12.27 13.80 -13.47
C ILE A 367 10.75 13.70 -13.45
N GLY A 368 10.16 13.44 -12.25
CA GLY A 368 8.75 13.17 -12.05
C GLY A 368 8.49 11.74 -11.57
N PRO A 369 7.24 11.30 -11.44
CA PRO A 369 6.02 12.09 -11.58
C PRO A 369 5.79 13.05 -10.41
N LEU A 370 4.88 14.00 -10.60
CA LEU A 370 4.45 14.92 -9.53
C LEU A 370 3.32 14.32 -8.67
N LEU A 371 2.38 13.61 -9.29
CA LEU A 371 1.17 13.14 -8.62
C LEU A 371 1.41 11.84 -7.85
N SER A 372 1.07 11.83 -6.56
CA SER A 372 1.28 10.68 -5.66
C SER A 372 0.57 9.41 -6.13
N LYS A 373 -0.60 9.50 -6.79
CA LYS A 373 -1.31 8.34 -7.32
C LYS A 373 -0.62 7.67 -8.52
N GLN A 374 0.21 8.41 -9.29
CA GLN A 374 0.97 7.90 -10.44
C GLN A 374 2.29 7.25 -10.02
N PHE A 375 2.82 7.69 -8.88
CA PHE A 375 4.15 7.34 -8.43
C PHE A 375 4.41 5.82 -8.36
N PRO A 376 3.54 4.95 -7.76
CA PRO A 376 3.84 3.53 -7.64
C PRO A 376 4.03 2.83 -8.98
N ALA A 377 3.19 3.11 -9.97
CA ALA A 377 3.27 2.50 -11.30
C ALA A 377 4.55 2.93 -12.04
N VAL A 378 4.89 4.22 -11.97
CA VAL A 378 6.10 4.75 -12.62
C VAL A 378 7.36 4.28 -11.90
N ALA A 379 7.40 4.31 -10.56
CA ALA A 379 8.54 3.88 -9.77
C ALA A 379 8.84 2.38 -9.96
N GLN A 380 7.81 1.54 -10.01
CA GLN A 380 7.98 0.13 -10.32
C GLN A 380 8.65 -0.08 -11.68
N ARG A 381 8.22 0.64 -12.72
CA ARG A 381 8.84 0.56 -14.05
C ARG A 381 10.25 1.13 -14.08
N ALA A 382 10.49 2.23 -13.39
CA ALA A 382 11.82 2.82 -13.28
C ALA A 382 12.82 1.85 -12.64
N GLN A 383 12.42 1.18 -11.55
CA GLN A 383 13.24 0.14 -10.92
C GLN A 383 13.44 -1.07 -11.84
N GLU A 384 12.38 -1.56 -12.50
CA GLU A 384 12.42 -2.70 -13.42
C GLU A 384 13.35 -2.44 -14.62
N TYR A 385 13.36 -1.22 -15.15
CA TYR A 385 14.16 -0.85 -16.30
C TYR A 385 15.54 -0.28 -15.95
N GLY A 386 15.84 -0.17 -14.65
CA GLY A 386 17.10 0.40 -14.17
C GLY A 386 17.29 1.86 -14.56
N VAL A 387 16.24 2.67 -14.48
CA VAL A 387 16.26 4.09 -14.87
C VAL A 387 16.18 4.95 -13.61
N PRO A 388 17.19 5.80 -13.33
CA PRO A 388 17.10 6.76 -12.24
C PRO A 388 15.88 7.67 -12.38
N LEU A 389 15.02 7.66 -11.34
CA LEU A 389 13.78 8.42 -11.25
C LEU A 389 13.87 9.43 -10.11
N LEU A 390 13.99 10.72 -10.44
CA LEU A 390 13.94 11.79 -9.45
C LEU A 390 12.49 12.21 -9.25
N SER A 391 11.86 11.62 -8.21
CA SER A 391 10.43 11.80 -7.95
C SER A 391 10.12 13.11 -7.25
N LEU A 392 9.14 13.84 -7.78
CA LEU A 392 8.56 15.05 -7.16
C LEU A 392 7.35 14.74 -6.27
N SER A 393 6.98 13.47 -6.15
CA SER A 393 5.86 13.01 -5.33
C SER A 393 6.20 12.99 -3.84
N GLN A 394 5.27 13.44 -3.00
CA GLN A 394 5.40 13.43 -1.52
C GLN A 394 5.02 12.09 -0.88
N ARG A 395 4.97 11.00 -1.63
CA ARG A 395 4.54 9.72 -1.10
C ARG A 395 5.52 9.15 -0.07
N VAL A 396 5.00 8.60 1.04
CA VAL A 396 5.80 8.13 2.18
C VAL A 396 6.74 6.98 1.81
N GLU A 397 6.25 6.04 0.98
CA GLU A 397 7.01 4.84 0.60
C GLU A 397 8.03 5.08 -0.52
N ALA A 398 8.19 6.32 -0.98
CA ALA A 398 9.03 6.63 -2.15
C ALA A 398 10.47 6.08 -2.02
N GLY A 399 11.08 6.18 -0.83
CA GLY A 399 12.43 5.68 -0.60
C GLY A 399 12.57 4.17 -0.44
N GLN A 400 11.45 3.42 -0.39
CA GLN A 400 11.47 1.96 -0.20
C GLN A 400 11.24 1.18 -1.50
N MET A 401 11.06 1.87 -2.61
CA MET A 401 10.68 1.24 -3.89
C MET A 401 11.87 0.80 -4.76
N GLY A 402 13.10 0.93 -4.27
CA GLY A 402 14.28 0.41 -4.96
C GLY A 402 15.40 1.43 -5.16
N SER A 403 16.58 0.94 -5.55
CA SER A 403 17.83 1.70 -5.64
C SER A 403 17.89 2.70 -6.84
N TYR A 404 16.91 2.68 -7.72
CA TYR A 404 16.79 3.63 -8.83
C TYR A 404 15.78 4.76 -8.55
N ILE A 405 15.19 4.77 -7.34
CA ILE A 405 14.17 5.75 -6.97
C ILE A 405 14.75 6.80 -6.02
N PHE A 406 14.76 8.05 -6.46
CA PHE A 406 15.35 9.18 -5.77
C PHE A 406 14.27 10.22 -5.44
N PRO A 407 13.64 10.15 -4.25
CA PRO A 407 12.63 11.13 -3.87
C PRO A 407 13.29 12.48 -3.58
N VAL A 408 12.79 13.54 -4.22
CA VAL A 408 13.25 14.92 -4.01
C VAL A 408 12.28 15.68 -3.10
N ALA A 409 11.01 15.33 -3.13
CA ALA A 409 9.99 15.95 -2.28
C ALA A 409 10.20 15.61 -0.80
N LEU A 410 9.91 16.57 0.08
CA LEU A 410 9.87 16.34 1.52
C LEU A 410 8.67 15.47 1.87
N SER A 411 8.93 14.28 2.41
CA SER A 411 7.85 13.36 2.76
C SER A 411 7.09 13.81 4.02
N PRO A 412 5.80 13.41 4.19
CA PRO A 412 5.07 13.65 5.41
C PRO A 412 5.77 13.11 6.66
N ALA A 413 6.38 11.93 6.59
CA ALA A 413 7.12 11.34 7.71
C ALA A 413 8.29 12.23 8.15
N GLN A 414 9.09 12.74 7.20
CA GLN A 414 10.20 13.65 7.50
C GLN A 414 9.73 14.97 8.12
N GLN A 415 8.60 15.53 7.63
CA GLN A 415 8.00 16.73 8.23
C GLN A 415 7.63 16.49 9.68
N ILE A 416 6.94 15.39 9.95
CA ILE A 416 6.48 15.02 11.30
C ILE A 416 7.67 14.78 12.23
N ASP A 417 8.67 14.00 11.81
CA ASP A 417 9.84 13.71 12.62
C ASP A 417 10.58 15.00 13.03
N MET A 418 10.71 15.97 12.12
CA MET A 418 11.33 17.27 12.43
C MET A 418 10.51 18.10 13.40
N ILE A 419 9.17 18.13 13.23
CA ILE A 419 8.26 18.85 14.15
C ILE A 419 8.35 18.24 15.54
N VAL A 420 8.29 16.91 15.65
CA VAL A 420 8.34 16.20 16.93
C VAL A 420 9.71 16.36 17.59
N GLN A 421 10.81 16.25 16.83
CA GLN A 421 12.16 16.51 17.35
C GLN A 421 12.30 17.92 17.93
N GLN A 422 11.76 18.94 17.27
CA GLN A 422 11.75 20.30 17.79
C GLN A 422 10.86 20.42 19.03
N ALA A 423 9.63 19.90 18.97
CA ALA A 423 8.64 20.01 20.03
C ALA A 423 9.10 19.28 21.31
N VAL A 424 9.58 18.05 21.19
CA VAL A 424 10.02 17.23 22.33
C VAL A 424 11.44 17.59 22.76
N GLY A 425 12.38 17.65 21.80
CA GLY A 425 13.80 17.81 22.10
C GLY A 425 14.19 19.23 22.54
N VAL A 426 13.61 20.26 21.92
CA VAL A 426 13.99 21.66 22.17
C VAL A 426 12.93 22.39 23.02
N ASN A 427 11.64 22.23 22.69
CA ASN A 427 10.58 22.88 23.46
C ASN A 427 10.17 22.10 24.71
N HIS A 428 10.65 20.86 24.89
CA HIS A 428 10.37 19.97 26.02
C HIS A 428 8.89 19.65 26.22
N PHE A 429 8.11 19.62 25.12
CA PHE A 429 6.72 19.21 25.16
C PHE A 429 6.64 17.69 25.36
N GLN A 430 5.74 17.24 26.21
CA GLN A 430 5.57 15.83 26.55
C GLN A 430 4.18 15.28 26.22
N ARG A 431 3.19 16.15 26.14
CA ARG A 431 1.78 15.76 25.96
C ARG A 431 1.19 16.48 24.75
N PHE A 432 0.64 15.72 23.85
CA PHE A 432 0.09 16.25 22.59
C PHE A 432 -1.37 15.90 22.42
N ALA A 433 -2.11 16.82 21.80
CA ALA A 433 -3.43 16.54 21.27
C ALA A 433 -3.41 16.61 19.74
N ILE A 434 -4.35 15.94 19.09
CA ILE A 434 -4.50 15.92 17.64
C ILE A 434 -5.93 16.35 17.27
N LEU A 435 -6.03 17.25 16.30
CA LEU A 435 -7.30 17.64 15.71
C LEU A 435 -7.19 17.51 14.18
N ALA A 436 -7.79 16.48 13.59
CA ALA A 436 -7.55 16.10 12.20
C ALA A 436 -8.83 15.79 11.42
N PRO A 437 -8.84 15.91 10.06
CA PRO A 437 -9.98 15.48 9.27
C PRO A 437 -10.20 13.97 9.33
N SER A 438 -11.46 13.53 9.17
CA SER A 438 -11.90 12.14 9.23
C SER A 438 -11.81 11.42 7.87
N ASP A 439 -10.74 11.67 7.12
CA ASP A 439 -10.46 11.03 5.84
C ASP A 439 -9.09 10.33 5.83
N SER A 440 -8.75 9.69 4.72
CA SER A 440 -7.47 8.97 4.57
C SER A 440 -6.24 9.87 4.71
N PHE A 441 -6.36 11.16 4.39
CA PHE A 441 -5.30 12.14 4.59
C PHE A 441 -5.05 12.37 6.08
N GLY A 442 -6.13 12.66 6.84
CA GLY A 442 -6.05 12.83 8.28
C GLY A 442 -5.56 11.56 8.99
N ASP A 443 -6.03 10.37 8.57
CA ASP A 443 -5.59 9.10 9.13
C ASP A 443 -4.08 8.89 8.96
N SER A 444 -3.55 9.18 7.78
CA SER A 444 -2.12 9.06 7.50
C SER A 444 -1.28 9.96 8.41
N TYR A 445 -1.66 11.23 8.55
CA TYR A 445 -0.91 12.16 9.39
C TYR A 445 -1.04 11.86 10.89
N VAL A 446 -2.21 11.41 11.35
CA VAL A 446 -2.39 11.00 12.76
C VAL A 446 -1.49 9.83 13.10
N ASN A 447 -1.45 8.79 12.26
CA ASN A 447 -0.59 7.63 12.51
C ASN A 447 0.88 8.03 12.52
N LEU A 448 1.35 8.80 11.54
CA LEU A 448 2.73 9.28 11.50
C LEU A 448 3.10 10.13 12.73
N PHE A 449 2.21 11.02 13.16
CA PHE A 449 2.47 11.88 14.31
C PHE A 449 2.48 11.08 15.61
N TRP A 450 1.53 10.15 15.78
CA TRP A 450 1.47 9.27 16.94
C TRP A 450 2.74 8.45 17.08
N ASP A 451 3.11 7.73 16.02
CA ASP A 451 4.31 6.88 16.01
C ASP A 451 5.59 7.69 16.32
N SER A 452 5.71 8.90 15.75
CA SER A 452 6.86 9.76 15.99
C SER A 452 6.91 10.30 17.41
N VAL A 453 5.76 10.68 18.01
CA VAL A 453 5.65 11.14 19.41
C VAL A 453 6.01 10.01 20.38
N GLU A 454 5.48 8.80 20.21
CA GLU A 454 5.83 7.64 21.03
C GLU A 454 7.31 7.28 20.93
N LYS A 455 7.86 7.30 19.72
CA LYS A 455 9.30 7.06 19.48
C LYS A 455 10.18 8.12 20.17
N ALA A 456 9.71 9.35 20.30
CA ALA A 456 10.40 10.42 21.00
C ALA A 456 10.23 10.36 22.53
N GLY A 457 9.47 9.41 23.07
CA GLY A 457 9.21 9.23 24.50
C GLY A 457 8.18 10.18 25.09
N ALA A 458 7.32 10.78 24.26
CA ALA A 458 6.19 11.62 24.64
C ALA A 458 4.86 10.89 24.39
N GLU A 459 3.72 11.50 24.73
CA GLU A 459 2.41 10.85 24.63
C GLU A 459 1.37 11.71 23.88
N VAL A 460 0.48 11.04 23.15
CA VAL A 460 -0.73 11.65 22.60
C VAL A 460 -1.88 11.38 23.56
N VAL A 461 -2.42 12.45 24.15
CA VAL A 461 -3.43 12.37 25.22
C VAL A 461 -4.86 12.59 24.73
N GLY A 462 -5.05 13.09 23.52
CA GLY A 462 -6.37 13.33 22.94
C GLY A 462 -6.37 13.39 21.43
N ILE A 463 -7.39 12.81 20.81
CA ILE A 463 -7.61 12.91 19.36
C ILE A 463 -9.08 13.24 19.11
N GLU A 464 -9.31 14.29 18.34
CA GLU A 464 -10.61 14.60 17.80
C GLU A 464 -10.59 14.65 16.27
N ARG A 465 -11.68 14.19 15.67
CA ARG A 465 -11.84 14.10 14.22
C ARG A 465 -13.01 14.99 13.79
N TYR A 466 -12.82 15.73 12.71
CA TYR A 466 -13.87 16.53 12.09
C TYR A 466 -14.10 16.11 10.64
N GLU A 467 -15.32 16.36 10.14
CA GLU A 467 -15.66 16.08 8.75
C GLU A 467 -14.85 16.98 7.80
N PRO A 468 -14.26 16.42 6.72
CA PRO A 468 -13.53 17.19 5.72
C PRO A 468 -14.36 18.34 5.18
N LYS A 469 -13.76 19.51 5.05
CA LYS A 469 -14.41 20.77 4.62
C LYS A 469 -15.44 21.31 5.62
N SER A 470 -15.44 20.84 6.86
CA SER A 470 -16.22 21.47 7.93
C SER A 470 -15.84 22.94 8.09
N THR A 471 -16.81 23.75 8.46
CA THR A 471 -16.61 25.16 8.83
C THR A 471 -16.96 25.44 10.29
N ASP A 472 -17.36 24.44 11.03
CA ASP A 472 -17.68 24.51 12.45
C ASP A 472 -16.99 23.35 13.20
N PHE A 473 -16.09 23.70 14.11
CA PHE A 473 -15.24 22.79 14.87
C PHE A 473 -15.53 22.82 16.38
N ARG A 474 -16.65 23.48 16.78
CA ARG A 474 -16.95 23.76 18.19
C ARG A 474 -17.17 22.50 19.01
N ASP A 475 -17.78 21.49 18.46
CA ASP A 475 -18.10 20.28 19.21
C ASP A 475 -16.84 19.42 19.41
N GLU A 476 -15.98 19.27 18.37
CA GLU A 476 -14.69 18.61 18.46
C GLU A 476 -13.78 19.32 19.48
N MET A 477 -13.70 20.63 19.41
CA MET A 477 -12.91 21.43 20.32
C MET A 477 -13.41 21.37 21.76
N LYS A 478 -14.73 21.34 21.98
CA LYS A 478 -15.30 21.14 23.32
C LYS A 478 -14.95 19.76 23.88
N ARG A 479 -15.00 18.71 23.07
CA ARG A 479 -14.57 17.37 23.50
C ARG A 479 -13.08 17.37 23.84
N LEU A 480 -12.23 17.90 22.97
CA LEU A 480 -10.78 17.99 23.19
C LEU A 480 -10.42 18.76 24.47
N LEU A 481 -11.18 19.79 24.81
CA LEU A 481 -10.96 20.66 25.99
C LEU A 481 -11.79 20.24 27.22
N GLY A 482 -12.43 19.09 27.18
CA GLY A 482 -13.25 18.57 28.28
C GLY A 482 -14.45 19.44 28.63
N LEU A 483 -14.99 20.18 27.66
CA LEU A 483 -16.19 21.04 27.82
C LEU A 483 -17.48 20.36 27.35
N ASP A 484 -17.38 19.13 26.84
CA ASP A 484 -18.56 18.36 26.41
C ASP A 484 -19.22 17.70 27.61
N SER A 485 -20.52 17.98 27.79
CA SER A 485 -21.34 17.41 28.87
C SER A 485 -21.54 15.90 28.79
N ALA A 486 -21.30 15.29 27.63
CA ALA A 486 -21.36 13.84 27.45
C ALA A 486 -20.05 13.12 27.82
N GLY A 487 -18.96 13.85 28.01
CA GLY A 487 -17.61 13.32 28.25
C GLY A 487 -17.30 13.00 29.72
N ALA A 488 -16.00 12.81 30.00
CA ALA A 488 -15.48 12.40 31.31
C ALA A 488 -15.85 13.36 32.47
N ARG A 489 -16.07 14.66 32.15
CA ARG A 489 -16.43 15.70 33.14
C ARG A 489 -17.94 15.94 33.26
N ARG A 490 -18.77 15.07 32.72
CA ARG A 490 -20.22 15.26 32.66
C ARG A 490 -20.84 15.66 34.00
N LEU A 491 -20.53 14.96 35.06
CA LEU A 491 -21.09 15.24 36.39
C LEU A 491 -20.64 16.58 36.96
N GLU A 492 -19.41 16.97 36.73
CA GLU A 492 -18.87 18.29 37.11
C GLU A 492 -19.57 19.42 36.35
N LEU A 493 -19.74 19.26 35.06
CA LEU A 493 -20.41 20.26 34.20
C LEU A 493 -21.90 20.40 34.56
N GLU A 494 -22.60 19.30 34.81
CA GLU A 494 -23.99 19.30 35.27
C GLU A 494 -24.14 19.99 36.65
N ASP A 495 -23.20 19.75 37.57
CA ASP A 495 -23.21 20.40 38.89
C ASP A 495 -22.94 21.91 38.76
N LEU A 496 -22.00 22.30 37.89
CA LEU A 496 -21.69 23.70 37.63
C LEU A 496 -22.90 24.45 37.04
N GLU A 497 -23.60 23.87 36.08
CA GLU A 497 -24.81 24.46 35.47
C GLU A 497 -25.95 24.53 36.48
N ARG A 498 -26.12 23.54 37.36
CA ARG A 498 -27.08 23.58 38.46
C ARG A 498 -26.78 24.74 39.42
N ARG A 499 -25.51 24.91 39.86
CA ARG A 499 -25.09 26.05 40.71
C ARG A 499 -25.32 27.40 40.02
N LYS A 500 -24.98 27.50 38.74
CA LYS A 500 -25.20 28.67 37.90
C LYS A 500 -26.67 29.05 37.85
N SER A 501 -27.56 28.08 37.63
CA SER A 501 -29.01 28.28 37.58
C SER A 501 -29.58 28.69 38.95
N GLN A 502 -29.13 28.05 40.05
CA GLN A 502 -29.50 28.45 41.40
C GLN A 502 -29.06 29.87 41.74
N PHE A 503 -27.80 30.22 41.43
CA PHE A 503 -27.30 31.57 41.66
C PHE A 503 -27.97 32.61 40.77
N ALA A 504 -28.27 32.26 39.51
CA ALA A 504 -29.02 33.13 38.59
C ALA A 504 -30.40 33.48 39.09
N SER A 505 -31.09 32.59 39.84
CA SER A 505 -32.41 32.83 40.43
C SER A 505 -32.37 33.86 41.56
N THR A 506 -31.23 33.98 42.26
CA THR A 506 -31.06 34.92 43.39
C THR A 506 -30.56 36.31 42.95
N LEU A 507 -30.05 36.45 41.73
CA LEU A 507 -29.51 37.68 41.22
C LEU A 507 -30.59 38.70 40.88
N LYS A 508 -30.61 39.83 41.61
CA LYS A 508 -31.51 40.98 41.35
C LYS A 508 -31.04 41.89 40.21
N VAL A 509 -29.88 41.62 39.62
CA VAL A 509 -29.24 42.41 38.54
C VAL A 509 -29.69 41.93 37.17
N LYS A 510 -29.90 42.84 36.21
CA LYS A 510 -30.34 42.55 34.83
C LYS A 510 -29.28 42.95 33.78
N GLY A 511 -29.45 42.50 32.59
CA GLY A 511 -28.63 42.90 31.42
C GLY A 511 -27.17 42.44 31.45
N LYS A 512 -26.27 43.24 30.89
CA LYS A 512 -24.84 42.90 30.72
C LYS A 512 -24.13 42.59 32.04
N LEU A 513 -24.52 43.23 33.15
CA LEU A 513 -23.91 42.96 34.43
C LEU A 513 -24.27 41.54 34.96
N ARG A 514 -25.54 41.11 34.77
CA ARG A 514 -25.95 39.74 35.10
C ARG A 514 -25.16 38.71 34.31
N GLN A 515 -25.01 38.92 33.01
CA GLN A 515 -24.22 38.00 32.15
C GLN A 515 -22.76 37.94 32.60
N ARG A 516 -22.14 39.10 32.94
CA ARG A 516 -20.75 39.14 33.43
C ARG A 516 -20.57 38.36 34.74
N ILE A 517 -21.50 38.44 35.66
CA ILE A 517 -21.45 37.73 36.93
C ILE A 517 -21.64 36.22 36.71
N LEU A 518 -22.55 35.82 35.84
CA LEU A 518 -22.82 34.41 35.54
C LEU A 518 -21.68 33.71 34.75
N ARG A 519 -20.82 34.45 34.06
CA ARG A 519 -19.62 33.93 33.43
C ARG A 519 -18.64 33.26 34.39
N ASN A 520 -18.66 33.62 35.69
CA ASN A 520 -17.83 32.95 36.68
C ASN A 520 -18.20 31.47 36.91
N PHE A 521 -19.40 31.06 36.42
CA PHE A 521 -19.87 29.68 36.46
C PHE A 521 -19.77 29.00 35.08
N ASP A 522 -19.19 29.65 34.08
CA ASP A 522 -18.96 28.98 32.82
C ASP A 522 -17.83 27.93 33.00
N PRO A 523 -17.99 26.73 32.41
CA PRO A 523 -16.97 25.72 32.52
C PRO A 523 -15.67 26.20 31.90
N LYS A 524 -14.57 25.95 32.57
CA LYS A 524 -13.25 26.26 32.05
C LYS A 524 -12.72 25.08 31.24
N ALA A 525 -12.07 25.40 30.13
CA ALA A 525 -11.32 24.44 29.35
C ALA A 525 -10.25 23.74 30.21
N VAL A 526 -10.09 22.47 30.05
CA VAL A 526 -8.97 21.69 30.57
C VAL A 526 -7.98 21.50 29.45
N VAL A 527 -6.80 22.09 29.60
CA VAL A 527 -5.68 21.93 28.67
C VAL A 527 -4.63 21.13 29.42
N ASP A 528 -4.61 19.83 29.20
CA ASP A 528 -3.66 18.89 29.79
C ASP A 528 -2.64 18.36 28.79
N PHE A 529 -2.41 19.14 27.74
CA PHE A 529 -1.44 18.92 26.68
C PHE A 529 -0.65 20.20 26.38
N ASP A 530 0.58 20.05 25.88
CA ASP A 530 1.51 21.15 25.61
C ASP A 530 1.28 21.77 24.23
N ALA A 531 0.80 21.00 23.26
CA ALA A 531 0.55 21.45 21.89
C ALA A 531 -0.56 20.63 21.21
N VAL A 532 -1.13 21.21 20.15
CA VAL A 532 -2.13 20.53 19.28
C VAL A 532 -1.58 20.42 17.86
N PHE A 533 -1.54 19.20 17.33
CA PHE A 533 -1.21 18.96 15.95
C PHE A 533 -2.46 19.04 15.06
N VAL A 534 -2.41 19.88 14.02
CA VAL A 534 -3.54 20.12 13.10
C VAL A 534 -3.05 20.01 11.65
N PRO A 535 -3.10 18.84 11.02
CA PRO A 535 -2.68 18.62 9.64
C PRO A 535 -3.78 19.04 8.65
N ASP A 536 -3.87 20.32 8.32
CA ASP A 536 -4.85 20.78 7.32
C ASP A 536 -4.37 22.04 6.58
N ASP A 537 -5.22 22.57 5.72
CA ASP A 537 -4.94 23.73 4.89
C ASP A 537 -5.15 25.07 5.63
N PRO A 538 -4.65 26.19 5.09
CA PRO A 538 -4.77 27.50 5.71
C PRO A 538 -6.21 27.97 5.93
N ALA A 539 -7.16 27.53 5.09
CA ALA A 539 -8.56 27.92 5.22
C ALA A 539 -9.21 27.30 6.46
N THR A 540 -8.92 26.02 6.72
CA THR A 540 -9.34 25.29 7.92
C THR A 540 -8.68 25.84 9.17
N ILE A 541 -7.36 26.08 9.13
CA ILE A 541 -6.60 26.64 10.27
C ILE A 541 -7.07 28.04 10.61
N GLY A 542 -7.46 28.82 9.59
CA GLY A 542 -8.06 30.15 9.77
C GLY A 542 -9.35 30.17 10.60
N GLN A 543 -9.99 29.01 10.77
CA GLN A 543 -11.20 28.83 11.58
C GLN A 543 -10.89 28.14 12.93
N ILE A 544 -10.01 27.13 12.92
CA ILE A 544 -9.63 26.38 14.12
C ILE A 544 -8.86 27.26 15.11
N ALA A 545 -7.82 27.95 14.68
CA ALA A 545 -6.94 28.70 15.57
C ALA A 545 -7.65 29.82 16.36
N PRO A 546 -8.54 30.66 15.75
CA PRO A 546 -9.35 31.63 16.49
C PRO A 546 -10.35 30.96 17.45
N SER A 547 -10.83 29.76 17.15
CA SER A 547 -11.84 29.09 17.97
C SER A 547 -11.30 28.65 19.34
N PHE A 548 -9.99 28.38 19.50
CA PHE A 548 -9.37 28.17 20.79
C PHE A 548 -9.49 29.42 21.68
N ALA A 549 -9.26 30.61 21.14
CA ALA A 549 -9.39 31.85 21.88
C ALA A 549 -10.87 32.15 22.29
N VAL A 550 -11.84 31.72 21.46
CA VAL A 550 -13.28 31.83 21.83
C VAL A 550 -13.64 30.94 23.02
N LEU A 551 -12.91 29.84 23.23
CA LEU A 551 -13.05 28.93 24.35
C LEU A 551 -12.10 29.27 25.53
N ASP A 552 -11.62 30.50 25.59
CA ASP A 552 -10.70 31.01 26.62
C ASP A 552 -9.36 30.26 26.72
N VAL A 553 -8.92 29.63 25.62
CA VAL A 553 -7.61 28.98 25.50
C VAL A 553 -6.70 29.87 24.66
N GLU A 554 -5.77 30.55 25.33
CA GLU A 554 -4.81 31.45 24.69
C GLU A 554 -3.40 30.89 24.73
N ASN A 555 -2.57 31.28 23.75
CA ASN A 555 -1.15 30.93 23.66
C ASN A 555 -0.84 29.42 23.56
N LEU A 556 -1.80 28.61 23.12
CA LEU A 556 -1.58 27.18 22.86
C LEU A 556 -0.73 27.01 21.59
N PRO A 557 0.40 26.32 21.65
CA PRO A 557 1.19 26.01 20.46
C PRO A 557 0.40 25.10 19.51
N LEU A 558 0.32 25.52 18.24
CA LEU A 558 -0.27 24.71 17.17
C LEU A 558 0.85 24.19 16.27
N LEU A 559 0.84 22.89 16.01
CA LEU A 559 1.79 22.22 15.15
C LEU A 559 1.12 21.94 13.80
N GLY A 560 1.77 22.31 12.71
CA GLY A 560 1.21 22.20 11.36
C GLY A 560 2.15 21.51 10.39
N ILE A 561 1.71 21.44 9.13
CA ILE A 561 2.44 20.82 8.03
C ILE A 561 2.82 21.88 6.98
N ASN A 562 3.49 21.47 5.92
CA ASN A 562 4.01 22.36 4.88
C ASN A 562 2.94 23.22 4.19
N THR A 563 1.66 22.80 4.20
CA THR A 563 0.53 23.61 3.68
C THR A 563 0.39 24.97 4.38
N TRP A 564 0.95 25.11 5.60
CA TRP A 564 0.92 26.37 6.36
C TRP A 564 1.92 27.43 5.86
N ASN A 565 2.87 27.04 5.02
CA ASN A 565 3.85 27.99 4.47
C ASN A 565 3.25 28.82 3.32
N THR A 566 2.24 29.60 3.62
CA THR A 566 1.59 30.52 2.67
C THR A 566 1.24 31.84 3.34
N PRO A 567 1.25 32.98 2.60
CA PRO A 567 0.78 34.26 3.12
C PRO A 567 -0.67 34.20 3.65
N GLU A 568 -1.48 33.31 3.11
CA GLU A 568 -2.88 33.14 3.48
C GLU A 568 -3.05 32.78 4.95
N ILE A 569 -2.18 31.92 5.52
CA ILE A 569 -2.31 31.52 6.92
C ILE A 569 -2.11 32.71 7.87
N VAL A 570 -1.17 33.60 7.54
CA VAL A 570 -0.91 34.82 8.32
C VAL A 570 -2.10 35.75 8.27
N GLN A 571 -2.68 35.94 7.08
CA GLN A 571 -3.87 36.80 6.90
C GLN A 571 -5.09 36.28 7.67
N ARG A 572 -5.29 34.94 7.71
CA ARG A 572 -6.47 34.32 8.34
C ARG A 572 -6.32 34.15 9.85
N ALA A 573 -5.15 33.71 10.31
CA ALA A 573 -4.96 33.27 11.70
C ALA A 573 -3.71 33.82 12.39
N GLY A 574 -2.89 34.64 11.74
CA GLY A 574 -1.53 35.00 12.20
C GLY A 574 -1.42 35.37 13.67
N ARG A 575 -2.33 36.16 14.23
CA ARG A 575 -2.32 36.55 15.66
C ARG A 575 -2.50 35.36 16.63
N TYR A 576 -3.10 34.27 16.17
CA TYR A 576 -3.34 33.05 16.99
C TYR A 576 -2.27 31.98 16.81
N LEU A 577 -1.31 32.22 15.89
CA LEU A 577 -0.27 31.27 15.52
C LEU A 577 1.14 31.71 15.99
N GLN A 578 1.23 32.63 16.94
CA GLN A 578 2.52 33.22 17.37
C GLN A 578 3.50 32.22 18.00
N LYS A 579 3.04 31.03 18.39
CA LYS A 579 3.87 29.91 18.92
C LYS A 579 3.74 28.67 18.06
N SER A 580 3.27 28.82 16.84
CA SER A 580 3.11 27.68 15.93
C SER A 580 4.46 27.15 15.47
N LEU A 581 4.50 25.83 15.16
CA LEU A 581 5.63 25.18 14.52
C LEU A 581 5.12 24.42 13.30
N PHE A 582 5.78 24.59 12.17
CA PHE A 582 5.52 23.81 10.96
C PHE A 582 6.79 23.71 10.14
N VAL A 583 6.83 22.72 9.26
CA VAL A 583 8.02 22.40 8.48
C VAL A 583 7.69 22.42 7.00
N ASP A 584 8.56 23.06 6.21
CA ASP A 584 8.48 22.96 4.75
C ASP A 584 9.87 22.71 4.15
N GLY A 585 9.87 22.11 2.97
CA GLY A 585 11.08 21.87 2.18
C GLY A 585 11.70 23.13 1.60
N PHE A 586 10.98 24.26 1.58
CA PHE A 586 11.46 25.52 1.03
C PHE A 586 10.83 26.70 1.77
N PHE A 587 11.62 27.74 1.95
CA PHE A 587 11.14 29.02 2.50
C PHE A 587 11.70 30.19 1.69
N ALA A 588 10.83 30.89 0.95
CA ALA A 588 11.21 31.99 0.08
C ALA A 588 11.83 33.20 0.83
N GLY A 589 11.56 33.33 2.14
CA GLY A 589 12.11 34.34 3.02
C GLY A 589 13.40 33.92 3.72
N SER A 590 14.01 32.79 3.35
CA SER A 590 15.29 32.33 3.90
C SER A 590 16.41 33.34 3.58
N ARG A 591 17.31 33.53 4.54
CA ARG A 591 18.50 34.40 4.39
C ARG A 591 19.68 33.68 3.73
N ASN A 592 19.49 32.49 3.21
CA ASN A 592 20.51 31.78 2.46
C ASN A 592 20.76 32.52 1.12
N PRO A 593 21.99 32.97 0.80
CA PRO A 593 22.25 33.72 -0.41
C PRO A 593 21.86 33.02 -1.72
N ARG A 594 21.96 31.68 -1.76
CA ARG A 594 21.52 30.87 -2.91
C ARG A 594 20.00 30.95 -3.10
N THR A 595 19.25 30.85 -1.98
CA THR A 595 17.79 30.95 -2.00
C THR A 595 17.34 32.35 -2.42
N GLU A 596 17.96 33.39 -1.86
CA GLU A 596 17.66 34.79 -2.23
C GLU A 596 17.91 35.03 -3.72
N HIS A 597 19.04 34.60 -4.26
CA HIS A 597 19.36 34.74 -5.68
C HIS A 597 18.38 34.01 -6.57
N PHE A 598 18.07 32.73 -6.23
CA PHE A 598 17.09 31.96 -6.98
C PHE A 598 15.70 32.62 -6.97
N VAL A 599 15.23 33.11 -5.82
CA VAL A 599 13.93 33.80 -5.71
C VAL A 599 13.88 35.07 -6.56
N GLN A 600 14.98 35.82 -6.58
CA GLN A 600 15.11 37.03 -7.41
C GLN A 600 15.06 36.69 -8.91
N ASP A 601 15.85 35.71 -9.35
CA ASP A 601 15.87 35.28 -10.73
C ASP A 601 14.51 34.70 -11.16
N TYR A 602 13.94 33.80 -10.37
CA TYR A 602 12.62 33.24 -10.66
C TYR A 602 11.55 34.34 -10.79
N SER A 603 11.54 35.29 -9.84
CA SER A 603 10.60 36.42 -9.85
C SER A 603 10.79 37.35 -11.05
N LYS A 604 12.02 37.56 -11.47
CA LYS A 604 12.35 38.36 -12.65
C LYS A 604 11.76 37.75 -13.95
N TYR A 605 11.85 36.43 -14.10
CA TYR A 605 11.41 35.75 -15.32
C TYR A 605 9.94 35.36 -15.33
N PHE A 606 9.40 34.94 -14.17
CA PHE A 606 8.04 34.41 -14.10
C PHE A 606 7.04 35.39 -13.43
N HIS A 607 7.50 36.54 -12.97
CA HIS A 607 6.69 37.55 -12.27
C HIS A 607 5.89 37.00 -11.08
N ALA A 608 6.47 35.97 -10.40
CA ALA A 608 5.88 35.27 -9.28
C ALA A 608 6.96 34.85 -8.29
N VAL A 609 6.60 34.73 -7.01
CA VAL A 609 7.47 34.11 -6.00
C VAL A 609 7.35 32.59 -6.14
N PRO A 610 8.49 31.85 -6.22
CA PRO A 610 8.44 30.39 -6.35
C PRO A 610 7.89 29.73 -5.07
N GLY A 611 7.15 28.65 -5.25
CA GLY A 611 6.71 27.80 -4.16
C GLY A 611 7.56 26.52 -4.05
N THR A 612 7.19 25.66 -3.13
CA THR A 612 7.95 24.45 -2.81
C THR A 612 8.07 23.49 -4.01
N ILE A 613 7.00 23.34 -4.82
CA ILE A 613 7.04 22.42 -5.98
C ILE A 613 7.95 22.89 -7.09
N GLU A 614 8.03 24.20 -7.33
CA GLU A 614 8.92 24.84 -8.29
C GLU A 614 10.37 24.61 -7.91
N VAL A 615 10.69 24.84 -6.64
CA VAL A 615 12.05 24.68 -6.13
C VAL A 615 12.48 23.22 -6.12
N GLN A 616 11.60 22.29 -5.73
CA GLN A 616 11.89 20.85 -5.81
C GLN A 616 12.16 20.38 -7.23
N ALA A 617 11.42 20.91 -8.20
CA ALA A 617 11.64 20.60 -9.62
C ALA A 617 12.99 21.16 -10.14
N TYR A 618 13.37 22.36 -9.70
CA TYR A 618 14.67 22.96 -9.97
C TYR A 618 15.81 22.14 -9.35
N ASP A 619 15.67 21.75 -8.07
CA ASP A 619 16.66 20.95 -7.36
C ASP A 619 16.84 19.57 -8.00
N ALA A 620 15.75 18.90 -8.41
CA ALA A 620 15.82 17.65 -9.14
C ALA A 620 16.64 17.75 -10.42
N ALA A 621 16.43 18.82 -11.17
CA ALA A 621 17.20 19.11 -12.39
C ALA A 621 18.68 19.41 -12.08
N SER A 622 18.96 20.24 -11.08
CA SER A 622 20.32 20.61 -10.64
C SER A 622 21.11 19.40 -10.14
N ILE A 623 20.48 18.51 -9.35
CA ILE A 623 21.07 17.25 -8.90
C ILE A 623 21.47 16.37 -10.08
N LEU A 624 20.61 16.26 -11.11
CA LEU A 624 20.95 15.48 -12.31
C LEU A 624 22.10 16.10 -13.11
N ILE A 625 22.12 17.41 -13.28
CA ILE A 625 23.21 18.12 -13.97
C ILE A 625 24.53 17.87 -13.26
N GLU A 626 24.58 18.01 -11.94
CA GLU A 626 25.77 17.77 -11.13
C GLU A 626 26.22 16.29 -11.21
N ALA A 627 25.30 15.33 -11.01
CA ALA A 627 25.62 13.92 -11.04
C ALA A 627 26.08 13.43 -12.42
N LEU A 628 25.49 13.92 -13.50
CA LEU A 628 25.89 13.58 -14.87
C LEU A 628 27.24 14.21 -15.24
N GLY A 629 27.53 15.43 -14.76
CA GLY A 629 28.86 16.07 -14.91
C GLY A 629 29.97 15.25 -14.23
N ALA A 630 29.70 14.72 -13.05
CA ALA A 630 30.66 13.91 -12.30
C ALA A 630 30.81 12.48 -12.84
N SER A 631 29.76 11.89 -13.43
CA SER A 631 29.77 10.49 -13.91
C SER A 631 30.47 10.25 -15.24
N ALA A 632 31.07 11.25 -15.83
CA ALA A 632 31.71 11.18 -17.13
C ALA A 632 30.84 10.53 -18.23
N LEU A 633 29.55 10.89 -18.26
CA LEU A 633 28.54 10.41 -19.21
C LEU A 633 28.40 8.87 -19.24
N GLY A 634 28.51 8.19 -18.09
CA GLY A 634 28.20 6.78 -17.96
C GLY A 634 26.69 6.50 -18.10
N GLY A 635 26.31 5.26 -18.38
CA GLY A 635 24.89 4.87 -18.48
C GLY A 635 24.12 4.96 -17.15
N ARG A 636 22.85 4.53 -17.17
CA ARG A 636 21.90 4.61 -16.04
C ARG A 636 22.42 4.07 -14.71
N SER A 637 23.12 2.92 -14.72
CA SER A 637 23.70 2.34 -13.50
C SER A 637 24.79 3.20 -12.87
N LYS A 638 25.69 3.78 -13.70
CA LYS A 638 26.70 4.70 -13.19
C LYS A 638 26.09 5.98 -12.60
N LEU A 639 25.04 6.51 -13.24
CA LEU A 639 24.32 7.65 -12.68
C LEU A 639 23.65 7.31 -11.35
N ARG A 640 23.00 6.13 -11.24
CA ARG A 640 22.46 5.64 -9.96
C ARG A 640 23.57 5.60 -8.89
N ASP A 641 24.70 4.98 -9.21
CA ASP A 641 25.81 4.84 -8.27
C ASP A 641 26.36 6.20 -7.84
N GLN A 642 26.48 7.15 -8.80
CA GLN A 642 26.86 8.51 -8.51
C GLN A 642 25.88 9.21 -7.55
N LEU A 643 24.56 9.07 -7.78
CA LEU A 643 23.54 9.63 -6.91
C LEU A 643 23.60 9.05 -5.51
N LEU A 644 23.86 7.74 -5.36
CA LEU A 644 23.95 7.06 -4.05
C LEU A 644 25.27 7.32 -3.32
N THR A 645 26.37 7.55 -4.02
CA THR A 645 27.69 7.74 -3.40
C THR A 645 28.01 9.21 -3.09
N THR A 646 27.31 10.15 -3.70
CA THR A 646 27.49 11.58 -3.38
C THR A 646 26.90 11.86 -2.01
N THR A 647 27.77 12.34 -1.11
CA THR A 647 27.43 12.55 0.31
C THR A 647 26.51 13.74 0.55
N ASN A 648 26.54 14.72 -0.36
CA ASN A 648 25.71 15.91 -0.25
C ASN A 648 25.52 16.59 -1.60
N PHE A 649 24.26 16.80 -1.99
CA PHE A 649 23.87 17.69 -3.07
C PHE A 649 23.23 18.94 -2.45
N SER A 650 23.81 20.11 -2.71
CA SER A 650 23.31 21.36 -2.16
C SER A 650 22.28 21.98 -3.10
N GLY A 651 20.98 21.78 -2.77
CA GLY A 651 19.85 22.38 -3.47
C GLY A 651 19.47 23.77 -2.94
N ILE A 652 18.50 24.39 -3.59
CA ILE A 652 17.87 25.65 -3.15
C ILE A 652 16.96 25.39 -1.94
N SER A 653 16.28 24.24 -1.92
CA SER A 653 15.38 23.82 -0.83
C SER A 653 16.12 23.08 0.29
N GLY A 654 17.44 23.02 0.25
CA GLY A 654 18.28 22.37 1.27
C GLY A 654 19.21 21.32 0.69
N ASP A 655 19.93 20.65 1.57
CA ASP A 655 20.89 19.61 1.21
C ASP A 655 20.22 18.26 1.09
N TYR A 656 20.69 17.44 0.14
CA TYR A 656 20.17 16.10 -0.15
C TYR A 656 21.29 15.06 -0.05
N GLN A 657 21.01 13.97 0.62
CA GLN A 657 21.83 12.76 0.63
C GLN A 657 20.92 11.56 0.30
N PHE A 658 21.12 10.97 -0.85
CA PHE A 658 20.39 9.77 -1.21
C PHE A 658 21.03 8.53 -0.59
N THR A 659 20.19 7.56 -0.21
CA THR A 659 20.57 6.27 0.34
C THR A 659 19.72 5.17 -0.31
N GLU A 660 20.10 3.91 -0.14
CA GLU A 660 19.30 2.77 -0.65
C GLU A 660 17.88 2.72 -0.04
N ASN A 661 17.67 3.37 1.12
CA ASN A 661 16.39 3.39 1.83
C ASN A 661 15.65 4.74 1.73
N GLY A 662 16.08 5.64 0.87
CA GLY A 662 15.42 6.93 0.65
C GLY A 662 16.37 8.11 0.61
N VAL A 663 15.91 9.25 1.09
CA VAL A 663 16.66 10.51 1.10
C VAL A 663 16.73 11.07 2.51
N ARG A 664 17.91 11.53 2.89
CA ARG A 664 18.07 12.47 4.00
C ARG A 664 18.15 13.86 3.41
N ARG A 665 17.34 14.77 3.91
CA ARG A 665 17.38 16.15 3.45
C ARG A 665 17.16 17.11 4.61
N THR A 666 17.72 18.31 4.50
CA THR A 666 17.38 19.42 5.37
C THR A 666 16.03 20.02 4.98
N ALA A 667 15.36 20.67 5.89
CA ALA A 667 14.14 21.43 5.64
C ALA A 667 14.08 22.60 6.62
N HIS A 668 13.14 23.53 6.39
CA HIS A 668 12.97 24.74 7.15
C HIS A 668 11.94 24.54 8.26
N LEU A 669 12.35 24.78 9.50
CA LEU A 669 11.42 24.86 10.62
C LEU A 669 10.90 26.30 10.72
N LEU A 670 9.60 26.46 10.65
CA LEU A 670 8.93 27.74 10.49
C LEU A 670 7.97 28.03 11.66
N THR A 671 7.76 29.32 11.91
CA THR A 671 6.79 29.84 12.86
C THR A 671 6.17 31.13 12.34
N VAL A 672 5.07 31.56 12.95
CA VAL A 672 4.51 32.90 12.69
C VAL A 672 4.98 33.88 13.77
N LYS A 673 5.64 34.96 13.35
CA LYS A 673 6.06 36.09 14.23
C LYS A 673 5.41 37.38 13.73
N GLY A 674 4.54 37.97 14.55
CA GLY A 674 3.78 39.13 14.12
C GLY A 674 2.87 38.82 12.92
N ASN A 675 3.11 39.46 11.79
CA ASN A 675 2.36 39.29 10.54
C ASN A 675 3.19 38.62 9.44
N THR A 676 4.21 37.85 9.79
CA THR A 676 5.08 37.18 8.83
C THR A 676 5.39 35.75 9.26
N ILE A 677 5.64 34.88 8.28
CA ILE A 677 6.28 33.60 8.53
C ILE A 677 7.77 33.87 8.72
N SER A 678 8.38 33.19 9.65
CA SER A 678 9.80 33.32 9.99
C SER A 678 10.43 31.95 10.22
N GLU A 679 11.67 31.81 9.81
CA GLU A 679 12.45 30.60 10.06
C GLU A 679 12.95 30.61 11.52
N LEU A 680 12.84 29.45 12.18
CA LEU A 680 13.44 29.22 13.48
C LEU A 680 14.89 28.76 13.29
N THR A 681 15.83 29.61 13.71
CA THR A 681 17.25 29.25 13.76
C THR A 681 17.60 28.80 15.18
N PRO A 682 18.61 27.93 15.37
CA PRO A 682 19.01 27.44 16.70
C PRO A 682 19.34 28.52 17.74
N GLU A 683 19.46 29.76 17.33
CA GLU A 683 19.83 30.91 18.22
C GLU A 683 18.60 31.76 18.63
N ASN A 684 17.41 31.42 18.27
CA ASN A 684 16.21 32.22 18.57
C ASN A 684 15.20 31.41 19.39
#